data_3d3007f0baa2dc3e24f589685fdfa52b
#
_entry.id   3d3007f0baa2dc3e24f589685fdfa52b
#
_cell.length_a   1.000
_cell.length_b   1.000
_cell.length_c   1.000
_cell.angle_alpha   90.00
_cell.angle_beta   90.00
_cell.angle_gamma   90.00
#
_symmetry.space_group_name_H-M   'P 1'
#
loop_
_entity.id
_entity.type
_entity.pdbx_description
1 polymer ?
#
loop_
_entity_poly.entity_id
_entity_poly.type
_entity_poly.pdbx_seq_one_letter_code
_entity_poly.pdbx_strand_id
1 'polypeptide(L)'
;VSEVLESYAQGSWFTPTDEGSPLADANTGETVARISKNGPDVAGMVEYARTVGGPALRELTFHQRANILKELAKHLMGYKDEFYALSHRTGATARDTMVDVDGGFGTLFSFSSKGRRELPNAKVILDGPLEQLSKGGTFVAQHVYTSRPGVAVQINAFNFPVWGMLEKLAPAFIAGLPSIVKPAGQTSYLTVAVVKRMVESGLLPEGSLQLLVGSHRGLLDDLGPQDIVGFTGSASTGTILRNHPNVVSGGVQLNVEADSLNCSILGPDVKPEDPEFDLYVKQVVTEMTVKAGQKCTAIRRVIVPTSMAEAVTEALIGRLSKVKVGAADNPDVRMGALVSQDQREEVRKAVKALRTSSELVFGDPERVEVTGADAESGAFMSPILLRAEPGAKEPHDVEAFGPVSTIITYDTVGEAVELAARGQGSLVGSLVTNDEDVAREVVLGTAPWHGRILVLNRDDAKESTGHGSPLPVLVHGGPGRAGGGEELGGVRGVKHHMQRTAIQGSPDMLTAITGHWTTGSRRAIGDVHPFRKDLTELRIGDTIASAERTVTRADIDHFAEFTGDTFYAHTDEEAAAANPLFGGIVAHGYLVVSLAAGLFVDPAPGPVLANFGVDHLRFLTPVKEDAVIKVTLTAKQITPRTNADYGEVRWDAVVTDQNDEAVATYDVLTLVAKGDE
;
A
#
# COMPACT_ATOMS: atom_id res chain seq x y z
N VAL A 1 27.37 -31.24 5.31
CA VAL A 1 27.37 -30.18 6.34
C VAL A 1 26.53 -29.06 5.81
N SER A 2 25.39 -28.76 6.44
CA SER A 2 24.52 -27.65 6.02
C SER A 2 25.27 -26.32 6.21
N GLU A 3 25.16 -25.45 5.22
CA GLU A 3 25.83 -24.15 5.16
C GLU A 3 25.36 -23.22 6.30
N VAL A 4 26.30 -22.48 6.91
CA VAL A 4 25.96 -21.38 7.82
C VAL A 4 25.57 -20.17 6.99
N LEU A 5 24.42 -19.59 7.30
CA LEU A 5 23.88 -18.47 6.54
C LEU A 5 24.72 -17.20 6.74
N GLU A 6 24.93 -16.49 5.65
CA GLU A 6 25.70 -15.25 5.57
C GLU A 6 24.82 -14.01 5.71
N SER A 7 25.39 -12.95 6.24
CA SER A 7 24.84 -11.59 6.16
C SER A 7 25.45 -10.82 5.00
N TYR A 8 24.71 -9.83 4.43
CA TYR A 8 25.26 -8.91 3.44
C TYR A 8 25.40 -7.52 4.07
N ALA A 9 26.62 -7.13 4.35
CA ALA A 9 26.94 -5.94 5.13
C ALA A 9 28.01 -5.10 4.43
N GLN A 10 27.83 -3.80 4.37
CA GLN A 10 28.81 -2.84 3.84
C GLN A 10 29.34 -3.25 2.45
N GLY A 11 28.43 -3.71 1.56
CA GLY A 11 28.76 -4.10 0.19
C GLY A 11 29.41 -5.48 0.01
N SER A 12 29.53 -6.29 1.07
CA SER A 12 30.16 -7.61 1.01
C SER A 12 29.40 -8.67 1.82
N TRP A 13 29.60 -9.94 1.45
CA TRP A 13 29.08 -11.06 2.23
C TRP A 13 29.97 -11.31 3.45
N PHE A 14 29.32 -11.39 4.61
CA PHE A 14 29.95 -11.72 5.90
C PHE A 14 29.66 -13.17 6.24
N THR A 15 30.69 -14.00 6.27
CA THR A 15 30.62 -15.42 6.64
C THR A 15 30.92 -15.57 8.13
N PRO A 16 29.97 -16.08 8.95
CA PRO A 16 30.24 -16.38 10.36
C PRO A 16 31.33 -17.42 10.54
N THR A 17 32.05 -17.35 11.64
CA THR A 17 33.18 -18.26 11.95
C THR A 17 32.82 -19.42 12.87
N ASP A 18 31.60 -19.40 13.46
CA ASP A 18 31.07 -20.48 14.31
C ASP A 18 30.17 -21.44 13.48
N GLU A 19 29.93 -22.62 14.05
CA GLU A 19 29.10 -23.63 13.40
C GLU A 19 27.59 -23.27 13.32
N GLY A 20 27.15 -22.28 14.08
CA GLY A 20 25.74 -21.85 14.17
C GLY A 20 24.78 -22.92 14.70
N SER A 21 23.55 -22.54 14.94
CA SER A 21 22.46 -23.44 15.33
C SER A 21 21.71 -23.96 14.11
N PRO A 22 21.20 -25.21 14.10
CA PRO A 22 20.48 -25.77 12.96
C PRO A 22 19.12 -25.09 12.79
N LEU A 23 18.72 -24.92 11.53
CA LEU A 23 17.37 -24.55 11.10
C LEU A 23 16.74 -25.79 10.48
N ALA A 24 15.59 -26.21 11.01
CA ALA A 24 14.93 -27.42 10.61
C ALA A 24 13.96 -27.21 9.42
N ASP A 25 13.87 -28.21 8.58
CA ASP A 25 12.76 -28.38 7.63
C ASP A 25 11.48 -28.64 8.44
N ALA A 26 10.45 -27.86 8.18
CA ALA A 26 9.18 -27.96 8.89
C ALA A 26 8.45 -29.31 8.65
N ASN A 27 8.71 -29.98 7.52
CA ASN A 27 8.06 -31.23 7.15
C ASN A 27 8.77 -32.47 7.73
N THR A 28 10.11 -32.43 7.88
CA THR A 28 10.93 -33.60 8.20
C THR A 28 11.74 -33.46 9.48
N GLY A 29 11.94 -32.23 9.98
CA GLY A 29 12.85 -31.95 11.11
C GLY A 29 14.34 -31.97 10.73
N GLU A 30 14.70 -32.31 9.50
CA GLU A 30 16.09 -32.32 9.03
C GLU A 30 16.69 -30.90 8.96
N THR A 31 17.98 -30.78 9.13
CA THR A 31 18.66 -29.49 9.06
C THR A 31 18.76 -28.99 7.60
N VAL A 32 18.14 -27.86 7.32
CA VAL A 32 18.20 -27.16 6.01
C VAL A 32 19.45 -26.27 5.93
N ALA A 33 19.68 -25.46 6.95
CA ALA A 33 20.76 -24.49 7.03
C ALA A 33 21.16 -24.31 8.51
N ARG A 34 22.13 -23.47 8.76
CA ARG A 34 22.55 -23.12 10.13
C ARG A 34 22.59 -21.60 10.29
N ILE A 35 22.23 -21.09 11.46
CA ILE A 35 22.19 -19.66 11.77
C ILE A 35 23.13 -19.34 12.92
N SER A 36 24.02 -18.38 12.70
CA SER A 36 24.98 -17.92 13.70
C SER A 36 24.40 -16.83 14.61
N LYS A 37 24.97 -16.73 15.82
CA LYS A 37 24.80 -15.57 16.71
C LYS A 37 25.89 -14.52 16.49
N ASN A 38 26.97 -14.88 15.78
CA ASN A 38 28.05 -13.97 15.38
C ASN A 38 27.62 -13.29 14.06
N GLY A 39 27.63 -11.98 14.06
CA GLY A 39 27.19 -11.18 12.91
C GLY A 39 28.18 -10.06 12.59
N PRO A 40 27.91 -9.31 11.51
CA PRO A 40 28.70 -8.16 11.13
C PRO A 40 28.57 -7.01 12.14
N ASP A 41 29.40 -6.01 11.97
CA ASP A 41 29.33 -4.73 12.69
C ASP A 41 28.05 -3.98 12.33
N VAL A 42 27.05 -3.99 13.23
CA VAL A 42 25.73 -3.37 13.02
C VAL A 42 25.85 -1.85 12.96
N ALA A 43 26.69 -1.23 13.80
CA ALA A 43 26.92 0.21 13.77
C ALA A 43 27.51 0.64 12.42
N GLY A 44 28.48 -0.12 11.91
CA GLY A 44 29.05 0.09 10.57
C GLY A 44 28.02 -0.12 9.45
N MET A 45 27.08 -1.06 9.59
CA MET A 45 25.97 -1.22 8.62
C MET A 45 25.06 0.00 8.59
N VAL A 46 24.69 0.54 9.74
CA VAL A 46 23.84 1.74 9.85
C VAL A 46 24.55 2.95 9.25
N GLU A 47 25.82 3.16 9.56
CA GLU A 47 26.62 4.26 9.01
C GLU A 47 26.80 4.13 7.50
N TYR A 48 27.08 2.93 6.99
CA TYR A 48 27.19 2.68 5.55
C TYR A 48 25.86 2.93 4.82
N ALA A 49 24.75 2.53 5.40
CA ALA A 49 23.44 2.84 4.83
C ALA A 49 23.21 4.37 4.73
N ARG A 50 23.58 5.14 5.78
CA ARG A 50 23.39 6.60 5.80
C ARG A 50 24.34 7.34 4.87
N THR A 51 25.61 6.92 4.78
CA THR A 51 26.66 7.66 4.06
C THR A 51 26.86 7.23 2.63
N VAL A 52 26.51 5.99 2.29
CA VAL A 52 26.62 5.43 0.93
C VAL A 52 25.24 5.19 0.32
N GLY A 53 24.44 4.33 0.94
CA GLY A 53 23.17 3.89 0.38
C GLY A 53 22.15 5.02 0.23
N GLY A 54 22.00 5.86 1.23
CA GLY A 54 21.09 6.99 1.22
C GLY A 54 21.40 8.02 0.14
N PRO A 55 22.63 8.54 0.03
CA PRO A 55 23.04 9.41 -1.07
C PRO A 55 22.79 8.79 -2.44
N ALA A 56 23.20 7.54 -2.65
CA ALA A 56 23.01 6.84 -3.94
C ALA A 56 21.51 6.76 -4.34
N LEU A 57 20.61 6.50 -3.40
CA LEU A 57 19.17 6.49 -3.67
C LEU A 57 18.61 7.91 -3.90
N ARG A 58 19.04 8.90 -3.12
CA ARG A 58 18.53 10.29 -3.23
C ARG A 58 18.99 11.04 -4.47
N GLU A 59 20.05 10.58 -5.14
CA GLU A 59 20.42 11.10 -6.48
C GLU A 59 19.35 10.75 -7.52
N LEU A 60 18.64 9.65 -7.38
CA LEU A 60 17.62 9.18 -8.30
C LEU A 60 16.25 9.86 -8.03
N THR A 61 15.49 10.08 -9.11
CA THR A 61 14.10 10.49 -9.02
C THR A 61 13.20 9.33 -8.57
N PHE A 62 11.96 9.62 -8.19
CA PHE A 62 10.97 8.57 -7.88
C PHE A 62 10.77 7.60 -9.04
N HIS A 63 10.72 8.08 -10.29
CA HIS A 63 10.57 7.23 -11.48
C HIS A 63 11.77 6.32 -11.70
N GLN A 64 12.99 6.81 -11.52
CA GLN A 64 14.20 6.00 -11.65
C GLN A 64 14.24 4.88 -10.61
N ARG A 65 13.96 5.19 -9.33
CA ARG A 65 13.85 4.19 -8.26
C ARG A 65 12.74 3.16 -8.54
N ALA A 66 11.57 3.62 -9.01
CA ALA A 66 10.47 2.75 -9.39
C ALA A 66 10.80 1.80 -10.55
N ASN A 67 11.58 2.26 -11.54
CA ASN A 67 12.05 1.42 -12.64
C ASN A 67 13.03 0.34 -12.17
N ILE A 68 13.92 0.66 -11.23
CA ILE A 68 14.81 -0.35 -10.63
C ILE A 68 13.99 -1.48 -10.00
N LEU A 69 12.94 -1.17 -9.22
CA LEU A 69 12.07 -2.21 -8.63
C LEU A 69 11.40 -3.09 -9.69
N LYS A 70 11.02 -2.53 -10.84
CA LYS A 70 10.44 -3.30 -11.94
C LYS A 70 11.42 -4.30 -12.53
N GLU A 71 12.64 -3.84 -12.82
CA GLU A 71 13.66 -4.70 -13.41
C GLU A 71 14.14 -5.75 -12.40
N LEU A 72 14.22 -5.39 -11.11
CA LEU A 72 14.52 -6.32 -10.03
C LEU A 72 13.46 -7.42 -9.92
N ALA A 73 12.16 -7.08 -9.97
CA ALA A 73 11.08 -8.06 -9.96
C ALA A 73 11.19 -9.03 -11.15
N LYS A 74 11.47 -8.53 -12.36
CA LYS A 74 11.69 -9.37 -13.55
C LYS A 74 12.88 -10.31 -13.37
N HIS A 75 13.99 -9.81 -12.81
CA HIS A 75 15.17 -10.64 -12.54
C HIS A 75 14.84 -11.77 -11.57
N LEU A 76 14.18 -11.46 -10.45
CA LEU A 76 13.80 -12.45 -9.43
C LEU A 76 12.84 -13.53 -9.97
N MET A 77 11.94 -13.19 -10.89
CA MET A 77 11.06 -14.16 -11.53
C MET A 77 11.82 -15.29 -12.25
N GLY A 78 13.04 -15.03 -12.72
CA GLY A 78 13.89 -16.05 -13.35
C GLY A 78 14.39 -17.13 -12.39
N TYR A 79 14.29 -16.91 -11.07
CA TYR A 79 14.74 -17.84 -10.02
C TYR A 79 13.58 -18.42 -9.20
N LYS A 80 12.37 -18.31 -9.70
CA LYS A 80 11.15 -18.70 -8.99
C LYS A 80 11.20 -20.15 -8.47
N ASP A 81 11.67 -21.10 -9.28
CA ASP A 81 11.73 -22.53 -8.91
C ASP A 81 12.66 -22.77 -7.71
N GLU A 82 13.80 -22.05 -7.63
CA GLU A 82 14.69 -22.09 -6.47
C GLU A 82 13.98 -21.65 -5.20
N PHE A 83 13.26 -20.53 -5.28
CA PHE A 83 12.53 -19.98 -4.11
C PHE A 83 11.37 -20.88 -3.69
N TYR A 84 10.68 -21.51 -4.65
CA TYR A 84 9.60 -22.46 -4.38
C TYR A 84 10.13 -23.69 -3.63
N ALA A 85 11.24 -24.26 -4.08
CA ALA A 85 11.87 -25.40 -3.42
C ALA A 85 12.27 -25.10 -1.96
N LEU A 86 12.81 -23.90 -1.71
CA LEU A 86 13.15 -23.45 -0.35
C LEU A 86 11.91 -23.12 0.48
N SER A 87 10.87 -22.54 -0.12
CA SER A 87 9.63 -22.22 0.57
C SER A 87 8.90 -23.47 1.09
N HIS A 88 8.92 -24.59 0.34
CA HIS A 88 8.36 -25.86 0.82
C HIS A 88 9.00 -26.33 2.13
N ARG A 89 10.30 -26.05 2.33
CA ARG A 89 11.00 -26.37 3.59
C ARG A 89 10.43 -25.63 4.81
N THR A 90 9.72 -24.51 4.60
CA THR A 90 9.03 -23.77 5.67
C THR A 90 7.66 -24.32 6.03
N GLY A 91 7.25 -25.46 5.44
CA GLY A 91 5.90 -26.01 5.55
C GLY A 91 4.88 -25.37 4.60
N ALA A 92 5.31 -24.48 3.71
CA ALA A 92 4.43 -23.81 2.75
C ALA A 92 4.08 -24.70 1.56
N THR A 93 2.79 -24.97 1.32
CA THR A 93 2.32 -25.65 0.11
C THR A 93 2.60 -24.80 -1.14
N ALA A 94 2.45 -25.36 -2.33
CA ALA A 94 2.64 -24.61 -3.58
C ALA A 94 1.74 -23.36 -3.65
N ARG A 95 0.52 -23.43 -3.10
CA ARG A 95 -0.38 -22.29 -3.02
C ARG A 95 0.11 -21.22 -2.02
N ASP A 96 0.61 -21.64 -0.87
CA ASP A 96 1.16 -20.73 0.14
C ASP A 96 2.42 -20.04 -0.39
N THR A 97 3.25 -20.79 -1.10
CA THR A 97 4.46 -20.28 -1.75
C THR A 97 4.15 -19.25 -2.83
N MET A 98 3.10 -19.48 -3.63
CA MET A 98 2.64 -18.50 -4.61
C MET A 98 2.23 -17.18 -3.94
N VAL A 99 1.54 -17.23 -2.79
CA VAL A 99 1.18 -16.02 -2.05
C VAL A 99 2.42 -15.27 -1.57
N ASP A 100 3.42 -15.97 -1.06
CA ASP A 100 4.66 -15.36 -0.54
C ASP A 100 5.57 -14.86 -1.67
N VAL A 101 5.96 -15.74 -2.59
CA VAL A 101 6.97 -15.45 -3.63
C VAL A 101 6.38 -14.57 -4.73
N ASP A 102 5.29 -15.03 -5.37
CA ASP A 102 4.69 -14.26 -6.47
C ASP A 102 4.01 -12.98 -5.95
N GLY A 103 3.40 -13.05 -4.76
CA GLY A 103 2.85 -11.88 -4.08
C GLY A 103 3.92 -10.84 -3.76
N GLY A 104 5.10 -11.27 -3.30
CA GLY A 104 6.25 -10.39 -3.09
C GLY A 104 6.70 -9.70 -4.37
N PHE A 105 6.86 -10.44 -5.47
CA PHE A 105 7.21 -9.85 -6.77
C PHE A 105 6.11 -8.93 -7.31
N GLY A 106 4.84 -9.33 -7.13
CA GLY A 106 3.67 -8.50 -7.44
C GLY A 106 3.68 -7.16 -6.68
N THR A 107 4.17 -7.16 -5.45
CA THR A 107 4.35 -5.94 -4.65
C THR A 107 5.38 -5.01 -5.28
N LEU A 108 6.54 -5.52 -5.72
CA LEU A 108 7.54 -4.71 -6.44
C LEU A 108 6.96 -4.10 -7.73
N PHE A 109 6.22 -4.88 -8.53
CA PHE A 109 5.55 -4.38 -9.74
C PHE A 109 4.50 -3.31 -9.41
N SER A 110 3.72 -3.52 -8.37
CA SER A 110 2.68 -2.57 -7.95
C SER A 110 3.28 -1.23 -7.53
N PHE A 111 4.30 -1.25 -6.65
CA PHE A 111 4.99 -0.02 -6.23
C PHE A 111 5.73 0.65 -7.37
N SER A 112 6.36 -0.12 -8.26
CA SER A 112 6.96 0.42 -9.48
C SER A 112 5.93 1.13 -10.36
N SER A 113 4.79 0.51 -10.60
CA SER A 113 3.70 1.09 -11.40
C SER A 113 3.15 2.38 -10.76
N LYS A 114 2.87 2.34 -9.46
CA LYS A 114 2.38 3.48 -8.68
C LYS A 114 3.40 4.63 -8.64
N GLY A 115 4.66 4.31 -8.37
CA GLY A 115 5.75 5.30 -8.34
C GLY A 115 5.91 6.07 -9.64
N ARG A 116 5.69 5.43 -10.79
CA ARG A 116 5.77 6.10 -12.11
C ARG A 116 4.50 6.83 -12.54
N ARG A 117 3.32 6.42 -12.05
CA ARG A 117 2.05 7.01 -12.46
C ARG A 117 1.52 8.06 -11.51
N GLU A 118 1.82 7.94 -10.22
CA GLU A 118 1.22 8.77 -9.18
C GLU A 118 2.22 9.72 -8.49
N LEU A 119 3.53 9.48 -8.67
CA LEU A 119 4.57 10.37 -8.19
C LEU A 119 5.18 11.18 -9.35
N PRO A 120 5.70 12.38 -9.07
CA PRO A 120 6.40 13.18 -10.08
C PRO A 120 7.75 12.52 -10.45
N ASN A 121 8.27 12.78 -11.67
CA ASN A 121 9.65 12.43 -11.99
C ASN A 121 10.62 13.46 -11.36
N ALA A 122 10.61 13.53 -10.06
CA ALA A 122 11.32 14.49 -9.23
C ALA A 122 11.85 13.83 -7.95
N LYS A 123 12.39 14.62 -7.04
CA LYS A 123 12.90 14.20 -5.71
C LYS A 123 12.03 14.72 -4.55
N VAL A 124 10.99 15.51 -4.86
CA VAL A 124 10.08 16.14 -3.91
C VAL A 124 8.63 15.86 -4.33
N ILE A 125 7.76 15.59 -3.36
CA ILE A 125 6.32 15.42 -3.59
C ILE A 125 5.59 16.61 -2.95
N LEU A 126 4.71 17.27 -3.70
CA LEU A 126 3.78 18.25 -3.14
C LEU A 126 2.63 17.52 -2.42
N ASP A 127 2.22 18.03 -1.26
CA ASP A 127 1.14 17.45 -0.45
C ASP A 127 0.03 18.48 -0.22
N GLY A 128 -1.09 18.24 -0.85
CA GLY A 128 -2.24 19.13 -0.79
C GLY A 128 -2.11 20.43 -1.61
N PRO A 129 -3.09 21.32 -1.50
CA PRO A 129 -3.11 22.58 -2.21
C PRO A 129 -2.11 23.59 -1.63
N LEU A 130 -1.86 24.65 -2.42
CA LEU A 130 -1.16 25.84 -1.95
C LEU A 130 -2.02 26.58 -0.94
N GLU A 131 -1.45 26.96 0.19
CA GLU A 131 -2.11 27.77 1.22
C GLU A 131 -1.73 29.24 1.07
N GLN A 132 -2.71 30.10 0.83
CA GLN A 132 -2.49 31.54 0.78
C GLN A 132 -2.51 32.13 2.20
N LEU A 133 -1.36 32.65 2.66
CA LEU A 133 -1.20 33.18 4.02
C LEU A 133 -1.36 34.68 4.12
N SER A 134 -1.30 35.42 2.99
CA SER A 134 -1.50 36.85 2.94
C SER A 134 -2.58 37.24 1.94
N LYS A 135 -3.30 38.33 2.19
CA LYS A 135 -4.36 38.83 1.30
C LYS A 135 -3.87 39.14 -0.12
N GLY A 136 -2.63 39.61 -0.25
CA GLY A 136 -2.02 39.94 -1.53
C GLY A 136 -1.38 38.77 -2.27
N GLY A 137 -1.43 37.55 -1.71
CA GLY A 137 -0.86 36.34 -2.35
C GLY A 137 0.68 36.32 -2.43
N THR A 138 1.38 37.27 -1.81
CA THR A 138 2.83 37.37 -1.82
C THR A 138 3.52 36.50 -0.76
N PHE A 139 2.75 35.94 0.17
CA PHE A 139 3.19 35.02 1.21
C PHE A 139 2.27 33.80 1.21
N VAL A 140 2.84 32.65 0.91
CA VAL A 140 2.13 31.38 0.71
C VAL A 140 2.85 30.24 1.41
N ALA A 141 2.17 29.11 1.57
CA ALA A 141 2.79 27.88 2.10
C ALA A 141 2.43 26.67 1.26
N GLN A 142 3.33 25.69 1.26
CA GLN A 142 3.15 24.38 0.62
C GLN A 142 3.71 23.30 1.52
N HIS A 143 2.95 22.22 1.73
CA HIS A 143 3.49 21.01 2.32
C HIS A 143 4.22 20.21 1.26
N VAL A 144 5.38 19.68 1.63
CA VAL A 144 6.20 18.83 0.77
C VAL A 144 6.67 17.59 1.51
N TYR A 145 6.89 16.50 0.77
CA TYR A 145 7.61 15.33 1.26
C TYR A 145 8.99 15.28 0.63
N THR A 146 9.99 15.03 1.46
CA THR A 146 11.38 14.81 1.07
C THR A 146 11.91 13.50 1.65
N SER A 147 12.88 12.88 0.99
CA SER A 147 13.56 11.70 1.50
C SER A 147 14.30 12.02 2.81
N ARG A 148 14.25 11.09 3.77
CA ARG A 148 15.03 11.18 5.02
C ARG A 148 16.48 10.81 4.78
N PRO A 149 17.44 11.36 5.52
CA PRO A 149 18.86 10.97 5.45
C PRO A 149 19.20 9.75 6.32
N GLY A 150 18.22 9.02 6.82
CA GLY A 150 18.35 7.86 7.68
C GLY A 150 18.38 6.51 6.96
N VAL A 151 18.03 5.46 7.70
CA VAL A 151 17.92 4.07 7.25
C VAL A 151 16.59 3.44 7.69
N ALA A 152 16.03 2.53 6.89
CA ALA A 152 14.92 1.69 7.27
C ALA A 152 15.45 0.33 7.77
N VAL A 153 15.26 0.03 9.06
CA VAL A 153 15.53 -1.28 9.63
C VAL A 153 14.23 -2.09 9.61
N GLN A 154 14.25 -3.23 8.91
CA GLN A 154 13.07 -4.04 8.63
C GLN A 154 13.19 -5.39 9.35
N ILE A 155 12.49 -5.56 10.46
CA ILE A 155 12.47 -6.78 11.26
C ILE A 155 11.23 -7.58 10.84
N ASN A 156 11.45 -8.66 10.11
CA ASN A 156 10.39 -9.42 9.44
C ASN A 156 9.99 -10.67 10.22
N ALA A 157 8.74 -11.10 10.04
CA ALA A 157 8.21 -12.35 10.58
C ALA A 157 8.59 -13.56 9.72
N PHE A 158 8.37 -14.76 10.25
CA PHE A 158 8.74 -16.02 9.61
C PHE A 158 7.73 -16.51 8.56
N ASN A 159 6.49 -16.04 8.61
CA ASN A 159 5.39 -16.66 7.88
C ASN A 159 5.41 -16.40 6.36
N PHE A 160 5.80 -15.20 5.94
CA PHE A 160 5.96 -14.80 4.54
C PHE A 160 7.33 -14.12 4.33
N PRO A 161 8.43 -14.88 4.32
CA PRO A 161 9.79 -14.32 4.34
C PRO A 161 10.17 -13.54 3.07
N VAL A 162 9.55 -13.82 1.92
CA VAL A 162 9.78 -13.08 0.67
C VAL A 162 8.85 -11.87 0.61
N TRP A 163 7.55 -12.08 0.71
CA TRP A 163 6.57 -11.01 0.66
C TRP A 163 6.79 -9.99 1.78
N GLY A 164 6.95 -10.45 3.02
CA GLY A 164 7.16 -9.57 4.19
C GLY A 164 8.43 -8.72 4.11
N MET A 165 9.49 -9.20 3.44
CA MET A 165 10.65 -8.38 3.11
C MET A 165 10.31 -7.32 2.06
N LEU A 166 9.68 -7.74 0.95
CA LEU A 166 9.49 -6.88 -0.21
C LEU A 166 8.41 -5.81 -0.01
N GLU A 167 7.41 -6.08 0.84
CA GLU A 167 6.38 -5.09 1.20
C GLU A 167 6.94 -3.88 1.94
N LYS A 168 7.98 -4.09 2.78
CA LYS A 168 8.67 -3.03 3.52
C LYS A 168 9.76 -2.37 2.67
N LEU A 169 10.49 -3.17 1.89
CA LEU A 169 11.56 -2.68 1.03
C LEU A 169 11.05 -1.73 -0.06
N ALA A 170 9.97 -2.09 -0.77
CA ALA A 170 9.52 -1.36 -1.95
C ALA A 170 9.15 0.12 -1.65
N PRO A 171 8.31 0.43 -0.65
CA PRO A 171 7.99 1.82 -0.33
C PRO A 171 9.20 2.59 0.23
N ALA A 172 10.06 1.97 1.06
CA ALA A 172 11.28 2.57 1.57
C ALA A 172 12.26 2.93 0.45
N PHE A 173 12.45 2.03 -0.51
CA PHE A 173 13.31 2.23 -1.68
C PHE A 173 12.83 3.39 -2.55
N ILE A 174 11.51 3.47 -2.86
CA ILE A 174 10.94 4.59 -3.62
C ILE A 174 11.07 5.89 -2.84
N ALA A 175 10.90 5.87 -1.51
CA ALA A 175 11.11 7.02 -0.64
C ALA A 175 12.58 7.51 -0.61
N GLY A 176 13.52 6.72 -1.12
CA GLY A 176 14.95 7.05 -1.13
C GLY A 176 15.65 6.71 0.19
N LEU A 177 15.12 5.74 0.93
CA LEU A 177 15.64 5.28 2.21
C LEU A 177 16.28 3.90 2.03
N PRO A 178 17.59 3.72 2.32
CA PRO A 178 18.24 2.41 2.26
C PRO A 178 17.70 1.48 3.33
N SER A 179 17.76 0.17 3.10
CA SER A 179 17.17 -0.83 3.97
C SER A 179 18.22 -1.78 4.57
N ILE A 180 18.09 -2.06 5.87
CA ILE A 180 18.71 -3.18 6.55
C ILE A 180 17.60 -4.18 6.86
N VAL A 181 17.61 -5.32 6.15
CA VAL A 181 16.62 -6.39 6.29
C VAL A 181 17.10 -7.38 7.36
N LYS A 182 16.27 -7.63 8.36
CA LYS A 182 16.49 -8.64 9.39
C LYS A 182 15.36 -9.69 9.35
N PRO A 183 15.57 -10.83 8.69
CA PRO A 183 14.59 -11.91 8.65
C PRO A 183 14.42 -12.60 10.00
N ALA A 184 13.28 -13.27 10.20
CA ALA A 184 13.12 -14.22 11.29
C ALA A 184 14.05 -15.43 11.08
N GLY A 185 14.62 -15.94 12.17
CA GLY A 185 15.62 -17.02 12.09
C GLY A 185 15.11 -18.26 11.36
N GLN A 186 13.89 -18.72 11.67
CA GLN A 186 13.33 -19.99 11.20
C GLN A 186 13.28 -20.13 9.68
N THR A 187 13.09 -19.01 8.95
CA THR A 187 12.93 -19.01 7.48
C THR A 187 13.96 -18.14 6.76
N SER A 188 15.02 -17.73 7.48
CA SER A 188 16.05 -16.83 6.95
C SER A 188 16.78 -17.36 5.72
N TYR A 189 16.91 -18.69 5.56
CA TYR A 189 17.54 -19.31 4.38
C TYR A 189 16.84 -18.91 3.06
N LEU A 190 15.52 -18.77 3.07
CA LEU A 190 14.78 -18.30 1.89
C LEU A 190 15.04 -16.82 1.63
N THR A 191 15.03 -15.96 2.67
CA THR A 191 15.35 -14.53 2.52
C THR A 191 16.79 -14.34 2.02
N VAL A 192 17.75 -15.10 2.55
CA VAL A 192 19.16 -15.08 2.08
C VAL A 192 19.26 -15.41 0.60
N ALA A 193 18.56 -16.47 0.14
CA ALA A 193 18.55 -16.84 -1.28
C ALA A 193 18.01 -15.70 -2.16
N VAL A 194 16.89 -15.09 -1.77
CA VAL A 194 16.32 -13.96 -2.52
C VAL A 194 17.29 -12.77 -2.55
N VAL A 195 17.88 -12.39 -1.42
CA VAL A 195 18.84 -11.28 -1.36
C VAL A 195 20.11 -11.58 -2.17
N LYS A 196 20.60 -12.83 -2.19
CA LYS A 196 21.72 -13.22 -3.07
C LYS A 196 21.38 -12.90 -4.53
N ARG A 197 20.21 -13.29 -5.01
CA ARG A 197 19.77 -12.98 -6.39
C ARG A 197 19.54 -11.50 -6.64
N MET A 198 19.07 -10.75 -5.62
CA MET A 198 18.95 -9.28 -5.72
C MET A 198 20.31 -8.61 -5.90
N VAL A 199 21.31 -8.99 -5.12
CA VAL A 199 22.69 -8.46 -5.19
C VAL A 199 23.35 -8.85 -6.52
N GLU A 200 23.23 -10.12 -6.94
CA GLU A 200 23.77 -10.63 -8.22
C GLU A 200 23.19 -9.91 -9.45
N SER A 201 22.00 -9.34 -9.35
CA SER A 201 21.39 -8.59 -10.45
C SER A 201 22.20 -7.35 -10.88
N GLY A 202 23.01 -6.78 -9.99
CA GLY A 202 23.72 -5.52 -10.23
C GLY A 202 22.81 -4.29 -10.41
N LEU A 203 21.50 -4.41 -10.16
CA LEU A 203 20.51 -3.33 -10.36
C LEU A 203 20.43 -2.36 -9.18
N LEU A 204 20.79 -2.83 -7.99
CA LEU A 204 20.64 -2.04 -6.77
C LEU A 204 21.75 -1.01 -6.64
N PRO A 205 21.46 0.26 -6.34
CA PRO A 205 22.46 1.24 -5.95
C PRO A 205 23.28 0.74 -4.76
N GLU A 206 24.57 1.05 -4.76
CA GLU A 206 25.48 0.67 -3.68
C GLU A 206 24.92 1.09 -2.30
N GLY A 207 24.99 0.21 -1.31
CA GLY A 207 24.52 0.45 0.06
C GLY A 207 23.00 0.57 0.25
N SER A 208 22.21 0.46 -0.83
CA SER A 208 20.75 0.60 -0.75
C SER A 208 20.05 -0.57 -0.06
N LEU A 209 20.68 -1.74 -0.02
CA LEU A 209 20.20 -2.96 0.63
C LEU A 209 21.33 -3.62 1.42
N GLN A 210 21.03 -4.00 2.66
CA GLN A 210 21.87 -4.86 3.49
C GLN A 210 20.99 -5.93 4.15
N LEU A 211 21.58 -7.07 4.52
CA LEU A 211 20.92 -8.20 5.15
C LEU A 211 21.64 -8.57 6.45
N LEU A 212 20.89 -8.63 7.55
CA LEU A 212 21.39 -9.01 8.87
C LEU A 212 20.76 -10.32 9.33
N VAL A 213 21.49 -11.41 9.23
CA VAL A 213 21.02 -12.75 9.61
C VAL A 213 21.40 -13.06 11.07
N GLY A 214 20.50 -13.67 11.80
CA GLY A 214 20.72 -14.06 13.18
C GLY A 214 20.11 -13.12 14.21
N SER A 215 20.42 -13.38 15.48
CA SER A 215 19.92 -12.58 16.60
C SER A 215 20.98 -11.56 17.02
N HIS A 216 20.69 -10.30 16.82
CA HIS A 216 21.57 -9.20 17.16
C HIS A 216 20.92 -8.32 18.23
N ARG A 217 21.49 -8.34 19.44
CA ARG A 217 21.15 -7.38 20.50
C ARG A 217 21.79 -6.05 20.13
N GLY A 218 21.12 -4.94 20.45
CA GLY A 218 21.65 -3.61 20.15
C GLY A 218 21.37 -3.10 18.72
N LEU A 219 20.56 -3.79 17.91
CA LEU A 219 20.21 -3.34 16.55
C LEU A 219 19.65 -1.91 16.51
N LEU A 220 18.98 -1.47 17.58
CA LEU A 220 18.39 -0.14 17.69
C LEU A 220 19.31 0.88 18.38
N ASP A 221 20.46 0.47 18.93
CA ASP A 221 21.31 1.33 19.76
C ASP A 221 21.92 2.50 18.96
N ASP A 222 22.20 2.29 17.67
CA ASP A 222 22.81 3.28 16.77
C ASP A 222 21.78 4.05 15.92
N LEU A 223 20.48 3.79 16.12
CA LEU A 223 19.42 4.48 15.38
C LEU A 223 19.07 5.83 16.02
N GLY A 224 18.65 6.77 15.18
CA GLY A 224 18.30 8.15 15.56
C GLY A 224 17.01 8.66 14.90
N PRO A 225 16.71 9.97 15.01
CA PRO A 225 15.41 10.55 14.68
C PRO A 225 15.05 10.54 13.19
N GLN A 226 16.00 10.24 12.32
CA GLN A 226 15.77 10.12 10.87
C GLN A 226 15.57 8.68 10.41
N ASP A 227 15.76 7.71 11.31
CA ASP A 227 15.63 6.29 11.00
C ASP A 227 14.21 5.78 11.27
N ILE A 228 13.87 4.71 10.60
CA ILE A 228 12.57 4.04 10.73
C ILE A 228 12.80 2.57 11.01
N VAL A 229 12.08 2.03 11.98
CA VAL A 229 12.02 0.60 12.25
C VAL A 229 10.64 0.09 11.85
N GLY A 230 10.59 -0.84 10.90
CA GLY A 230 9.39 -1.61 10.57
C GLY A 230 9.50 -3.00 11.22
N PHE A 231 8.55 -3.34 12.07
CA PHE A 231 8.53 -4.61 12.79
C PHE A 231 7.24 -5.36 12.51
N THR A 232 7.36 -6.63 12.09
CA THR A 232 6.27 -7.60 12.06
C THR A 232 6.65 -8.81 12.90
N GLY A 233 5.83 -9.16 13.89
CA GLY A 233 6.12 -10.29 14.78
C GLY A 233 5.23 -10.36 16.02
N SER A 234 5.74 -10.93 17.12
CA SER A 234 4.97 -11.10 18.35
C SER A 234 4.74 -9.77 19.10
N ALA A 235 3.59 -9.67 19.78
CA ALA A 235 3.25 -8.53 20.62
C ALA A 235 4.31 -8.27 21.71
N SER A 236 4.88 -9.34 22.29
CA SER A 236 5.93 -9.24 23.31
C SER A 236 7.20 -8.57 22.76
N THR A 237 7.65 -8.96 21.58
CA THR A 237 8.80 -8.31 20.91
C THR A 237 8.46 -6.87 20.53
N GLY A 238 7.26 -6.62 19.99
CA GLY A 238 6.79 -5.26 19.70
C GLY A 238 6.83 -4.35 20.94
N THR A 239 6.44 -4.88 22.09
CA THR A 239 6.50 -4.16 23.38
C THR A 239 7.95 -3.85 23.77
N ILE A 240 8.88 -4.80 23.62
CA ILE A 240 10.32 -4.57 23.88
C ILE A 240 10.85 -3.44 22.98
N LEU A 241 10.55 -3.48 21.68
CA LEU A 241 11.00 -2.46 20.74
C LEU A 241 10.41 -1.07 21.06
N ARG A 242 9.13 -1.00 21.43
CA ARG A 242 8.48 0.26 21.84
C ARG A 242 9.10 0.90 23.07
N ASN A 243 9.60 0.09 24.00
CA ASN A 243 10.25 0.57 25.22
C ASN A 243 11.76 0.83 25.05
N HIS A 244 12.30 0.67 23.84
CA HIS A 244 13.70 0.96 23.58
C HIS A 244 13.99 2.46 23.77
N PRO A 245 15.09 2.88 24.44
CA PRO A 245 15.39 4.29 24.71
C PRO A 245 15.40 5.16 23.45
N ASN A 246 15.94 4.67 22.35
CA ASN A 246 16.00 5.42 21.09
C ASN A 246 14.63 5.57 20.42
N VAL A 247 13.65 4.72 20.72
CA VAL A 247 12.26 4.87 20.31
C VAL A 247 11.53 5.85 21.24
N VAL A 248 11.65 5.67 22.56
CA VAL A 248 10.93 6.47 23.56
C VAL A 248 11.41 7.92 23.58
N SER A 249 12.72 8.16 23.55
CA SER A 249 13.34 9.48 23.71
C SER A 249 14.29 9.89 22.59
N GLY A 250 14.79 8.94 21.79
CA GLY A 250 15.68 9.22 20.66
C GLY A 250 14.99 9.60 19.36
N GLY A 251 13.66 9.53 19.31
CA GLY A 251 12.87 9.96 18.14
C GLY A 251 12.87 8.99 16.95
N VAL A 252 13.35 7.76 17.13
CA VAL A 252 13.25 6.71 16.10
C VAL A 252 11.80 6.40 15.83
N GLN A 253 11.39 6.47 14.58
CA GLN A 253 10.03 6.11 14.17
C GLN A 253 9.90 4.58 14.18
N LEU A 254 8.96 4.05 14.96
CA LEU A 254 8.67 2.62 15.03
C LEU A 254 7.29 2.32 14.46
N ASN A 255 7.24 1.50 13.42
CA ASN A 255 6.03 0.92 12.85
C ASN A 255 5.92 -0.54 13.31
N VAL A 256 4.78 -0.91 13.91
CA VAL A 256 4.56 -2.25 14.48
C VAL A 256 3.33 -2.88 13.86
N GLU A 257 3.50 -4.11 13.38
CA GLU A 257 2.45 -5.05 13.07
C GLU A 257 2.59 -6.28 13.98
N ALA A 258 1.59 -6.54 14.81
CA ALA A 258 1.61 -7.65 15.77
C ALA A 258 0.19 -8.03 16.20
N ASP A 259 0.01 -9.23 16.76
CA ASP A 259 -1.11 -9.64 17.60
C ASP A 259 -2.50 -9.23 17.08
N SER A 260 -3.00 -9.89 16.05
CA SER A 260 -4.28 -9.56 15.43
C SER A 260 -5.35 -10.63 15.62
N LEU A 261 -6.47 -10.26 16.24
CA LEU A 261 -7.65 -11.11 16.39
C LEU A 261 -8.72 -10.75 15.34
N ASN A 262 -8.38 -10.99 14.07
CA ASN A 262 -9.27 -10.71 12.95
C ASN A 262 -10.60 -11.45 13.09
N CYS A 263 -11.68 -10.79 12.69
CA CYS A 263 -13.00 -11.40 12.69
C CYS A 263 -13.61 -11.46 11.29
N SER A 264 -14.51 -12.42 11.10
CA SER A 264 -15.40 -12.48 9.96
C SER A 264 -16.83 -12.56 10.47
N ILE A 265 -17.68 -11.65 9.98
CA ILE A 265 -19.07 -11.53 10.39
C ILE A 265 -19.96 -12.08 9.26
N LEU A 266 -20.89 -12.98 9.60
CA LEU A 266 -21.98 -13.40 8.71
C LEU A 266 -23.18 -12.49 8.95
N GLY A 267 -23.72 -11.87 7.91
CA GLY A 267 -24.91 -11.02 8.00
C GLY A 267 -26.17 -11.80 8.44
N PRO A 268 -27.10 -11.17 9.16
CA PRO A 268 -28.34 -11.85 9.62
C PRO A 268 -29.33 -12.12 8.47
N ASP A 269 -29.13 -11.50 7.31
CA ASP A 269 -29.89 -11.70 6.08
C ASP A 269 -29.55 -13.02 5.38
N VAL A 270 -28.38 -13.60 5.65
CA VAL A 270 -27.85 -14.77 4.94
C VAL A 270 -28.46 -16.07 5.49
N LYS A 271 -28.95 -16.90 4.58
CA LYS A 271 -29.53 -18.23 4.87
C LYS A 271 -28.63 -19.34 4.29
N PRO A 272 -28.80 -20.61 4.77
CA PRO A 272 -27.97 -21.73 4.30
C PRO A 272 -28.02 -21.98 2.79
N GLU A 273 -29.13 -21.63 2.12
CA GLU A 273 -29.32 -21.76 0.68
C GLU A 273 -28.74 -20.61 -0.16
N ASP A 274 -28.33 -19.51 0.48
CA ASP A 274 -27.78 -18.35 -0.22
C ASP A 274 -26.31 -18.56 -0.63
N PRO A 275 -25.88 -18.00 -1.77
CA PRO A 275 -24.47 -18.06 -2.18
C PRO A 275 -23.51 -17.49 -1.13
N GLU A 276 -23.93 -16.47 -0.40
CA GLU A 276 -23.16 -15.82 0.67
C GLU A 276 -22.78 -16.79 1.77
N PHE A 277 -23.64 -17.76 2.11
CA PHE A 277 -23.34 -18.78 3.11
C PHE A 277 -22.13 -19.64 2.70
N ASP A 278 -22.12 -20.13 1.46
CA ASP A 278 -21.01 -20.91 0.93
C ASP A 278 -19.71 -20.10 0.83
N LEU A 279 -19.83 -18.82 0.44
CA LEU A 279 -18.69 -17.87 0.42
C LEU A 279 -18.11 -17.69 1.82
N TYR A 280 -18.93 -17.47 2.83
CA TYR A 280 -18.51 -17.31 4.21
C TYR A 280 -17.73 -18.53 4.71
N VAL A 281 -18.34 -19.72 4.60
CA VAL A 281 -17.71 -20.98 5.01
C VAL A 281 -16.38 -21.21 4.28
N LYS A 282 -16.33 -20.93 2.97
CA LYS A 282 -15.12 -21.02 2.17
C LYS A 282 -14.03 -20.07 2.65
N GLN A 283 -14.37 -18.82 2.98
CA GLN A 283 -13.40 -17.84 3.50
C GLN A 283 -12.81 -18.31 4.83
N VAL A 284 -13.64 -18.73 5.78
CA VAL A 284 -13.18 -19.21 7.09
C VAL A 284 -12.23 -20.40 6.94
N VAL A 285 -12.62 -21.43 6.18
CA VAL A 285 -11.74 -22.61 5.94
C VAL A 285 -10.45 -22.23 5.24
N THR A 286 -10.51 -21.33 4.26
CA THR A 286 -9.31 -20.84 3.56
C THR A 286 -8.35 -20.17 4.53
N GLU A 287 -8.84 -19.28 5.39
CA GLU A 287 -8.02 -18.55 6.35
C GLU A 287 -7.47 -19.43 7.48
N MET A 288 -8.16 -20.50 7.83
CA MET A 288 -7.65 -21.49 8.78
C MET A 288 -6.54 -22.37 8.19
N THR A 289 -6.55 -22.64 6.88
CA THR A 289 -5.70 -23.68 6.27
C THR A 289 -4.53 -23.14 5.44
N VAL A 290 -4.66 -21.96 4.83
CA VAL A 290 -3.55 -21.31 4.11
C VAL A 290 -2.42 -21.01 5.07
N LYS A 291 -1.20 -21.46 4.74
CA LYS A 291 0.00 -21.38 5.59
C LYS A 291 -0.21 -21.98 6.98
N ALA A 292 -1.05 -23.03 7.08
CA ALA A 292 -1.47 -23.61 8.36
C ALA A 292 -1.98 -22.57 9.37
N GLY A 293 -2.74 -21.56 8.89
CA GLY A 293 -3.27 -20.48 9.71
C GLY A 293 -2.22 -19.51 10.27
N GLN A 294 -0.95 -19.65 9.91
CA GLN A 294 0.13 -18.76 10.35
C GLN A 294 0.14 -17.46 9.53
N LYS A 295 -0.97 -16.75 9.58
CA LYS A 295 -1.20 -15.47 8.88
C LYS A 295 -1.60 -14.41 9.89
N CYS A 296 -0.98 -13.24 9.78
CA CYS A 296 -1.41 -12.07 10.54
C CYS A 296 -2.88 -11.67 10.27
N THR A 297 -3.39 -12.03 9.08
CA THR A 297 -4.75 -11.76 8.62
C THR A 297 -5.72 -12.94 8.81
N ALA A 298 -5.32 -14.07 9.37
CA ALA A 298 -6.20 -15.24 9.52
C ALA A 298 -7.45 -14.90 10.35
N ILE A 299 -8.60 -15.49 9.99
CA ILE A 299 -9.84 -15.34 10.73
C ILE A 299 -9.72 -16.13 12.05
N ARG A 300 -9.63 -15.43 13.16
CA ARG A 300 -9.57 -16.02 14.51
C ARG A 300 -10.94 -16.12 15.15
N ARG A 301 -11.83 -15.17 14.83
CA ARG A 301 -13.17 -15.05 15.41
C ARG A 301 -14.21 -15.10 14.29
N VAL A 302 -15.02 -16.16 14.31
CA VAL A 302 -16.10 -16.45 13.36
C VAL A 302 -17.39 -16.00 14.02
N ILE A 303 -17.88 -14.79 13.67
CA ILE A 303 -19.03 -14.14 14.32
C ILE A 303 -20.28 -14.37 13.48
N VAL A 304 -21.27 -15.07 14.03
CA VAL A 304 -22.44 -15.52 13.28
C VAL A 304 -23.74 -15.27 14.03
N PRO A 305 -24.88 -15.07 13.35
CA PRO A 305 -26.19 -15.04 14.02
C PRO A 305 -26.42 -16.32 14.81
N THR A 306 -26.98 -16.20 16.01
CA THR A 306 -27.31 -17.37 16.87
C THR A 306 -28.14 -18.41 16.12
N SER A 307 -29.09 -17.97 15.28
CA SER A 307 -29.91 -18.83 14.44
C SER A 307 -29.16 -19.63 13.39
N MET A 308 -27.92 -19.20 13.03
CA MET A 308 -27.08 -19.80 12.00
C MET A 308 -25.93 -20.64 12.58
N ALA A 309 -25.78 -20.64 13.90
CA ALA A 309 -24.60 -21.22 14.56
C ALA A 309 -24.41 -22.72 14.22
N GLU A 310 -25.47 -23.52 14.27
CA GLU A 310 -25.40 -24.96 13.97
C GLU A 310 -25.08 -25.19 12.48
N ALA A 311 -25.78 -24.51 11.57
CA ALA A 311 -25.57 -24.66 10.14
C ALA A 311 -24.14 -24.28 9.74
N VAL A 312 -23.59 -23.19 10.30
CA VAL A 312 -22.19 -22.78 10.06
C VAL A 312 -21.21 -23.81 10.65
N THR A 313 -21.45 -24.28 11.87
CA THR A 313 -20.59 -25.27 12.52
C THR A 313 -20.53 -26.56 11.70
N GLU A 314 -21.67 -27.12 11.29
CA GLU A 314 -21.73 -28.33 10.45
C GLU A 314 -21.04 -28.14 9.09
N ALA A 315 -21.28 -27.00 8.44
CA ALA A 315 -20.66 -26.70 7.14
C ALA A 315 -19.13 -26.55 7.24
N LEU A 316 -18.63 -25.89 8.29
CA LEU A 316 -17.19 -25.78 8.57
C LEU A 316 -16.56 -27.15 8.83
N ILE A 317 -17.15 -27.97 9.70
CA ILE A 317 -16.70 -29.35 9.99
C ILE A 317 -16.67 -30.16 8.69
N GLY A 318 -17.75 -30.11 7.89
CA GLY A 318 -17.86 -30.83 6.63
C GLY A 318 -16.79 -30.47 5.59
N ARG A 319 -16.25 -29.23 5.63
CA ARG A 319 -15.12 -28.82 4.78
C ARG A 319 -13.77 -29.09 5.42
N LEU A 320 -13.62 -28.85 6.71
CA LEU A 320 -12.35 -29.06 7.44
C LEU A 320 -11.97 -30.55 7.46
N SER A 321 -12.95 -31.46 7.57
CA SER A 321 -12.73 -32.91 7.51
C SER A 321 -12.14 -33.41 6.17
N LYS A 322 -12.25 -32.63 5.11
CA LYS A 322 -11.68 -32.93 3.78
C LYS A 322 -10.29 -32.32 3.57
N VAL A 323 -9.78 -31.55 4.53
CA VAL A 323 -8.46 -30.91 4.43
C VAL A 323 -7.38 -31.95 4.65
N LYS A 324 -6.63 -32.27 3.61
CA LYS A 324 -5.45 -33.12 3.71
C LYS A 324 -4.28 -32.30 4.27
N VAL A 325 -3.75 -32.73 5.40
CA VAL A 325 -2.54 -32.21 6.04
C VAL A 325 -1.35 -33.08 5.62
N GLY A 326 -0.20 -32.48 5.33
CA GLY A 326 0.96 -33.30 4.94
C GLY A 326 2.14 -32.53 4.37
N ALA A 327 3.01 -33.28 3.67
CA ALA A 327 4.22 -32.74 3.04
C ALA A 327 3.88 -31.58 2.09
N ALA A 328 4.56 -30.47 2.24
CA ALA A 328 4.25 -29.22 1.54
C ALA A 328 4.45 -29.30 0.01
N ASP A 329 5.34 -30.17 -0.45
CA ASP A 329 5.62 -30.42 -1.87
C ASP A 329 4.65 -31.45 -2.52
N ASN A 330 3.78 -32.07 -1.73
CA ASN A 330 2.79 -33.01 -2.24
C ASN A 330 1.57 -32.24 -2.81
N PRO A 331 1.24 -32.39 -4.10
CA PRO A 331 0.15 -31.65 -4.76
C PRO A 331 -1.26 -31.97 -4.20
N ASP A 332 -1.43 -33.10 -3.53
CA ASP A 332 -2.70 -33.50 -2.91
C ASP A 332 -2.92 -32.85 -1.54
N VAL A 333 -1.88 -32.26 -0.95
CA VAL A 333 -1.90 -31.63 0.37
C VAL A 333 -2.46 -30.21 0.26
N ARG A 334 -3.41 -29.92 1.15
CA ARG A 334 -4.02 -28.58 1.24
C ARG A 334 -3.39 -27.72 2.32
N MET A 335 -2.94 -28.30 3.41
CA MET A 335 -2.33 -27.62 4.54
C MET A 335 -0.99 -28.31 4.91
N GLY A 336 0.09 -27.55 4.89
CA GLY A 336 1.42 -28.03 5.28
C GLY A 336 1.65 -27.95 6.79
N ALA A 337 2.93 -28.07 7.17
CA ALA A 337 3.36 -27.97 8.56
C ALA A 337 3.37 -26.52 9.07
N LEU A 338 3.31 -26.36 10.39
CA LEU A 338 3.75 -25.15 11.06
C LEU A 338 5.27 -24.97 10.86
N VAL A 339 5.77 -23.75 10.99
CA VAL A 339 7.18 -23.43 10.68
C VAL A 339 8.20 -24.22 11.50
N SER A 340 7.83 -24.64 12.71
CA SER A 340 8.70 -25.38 13.63
C SER A 340 7.89 -26.11 14.71
N GLN A 341 8.56 -27.07 15.38
CA GLN A 341 8.00 -27.74 16.55
C GLN A 341 7.68 -26.76 17.69
N ASP A 342 8.54 -25.75 17.91
CA ASP A 342 8.30 -24.73 18.91
C ASP A 342 7.01 -23.95 18.61
N GLN A 343 6.76 -23.60 17.34
CA GLN A 343 5.53 -22.93 16.93
C GLN A 343 4.31 -23.82 17.17
N ARG A 344 4.41 -25.12 16.91
CA ARG A 344 3.34 -26.08 17.21
C ARG A 344 2.98 -26.08 18.70
N GLU A 345 4.00 -26.13 19.58
CA GLU A 345 3.78 -26.10 21.02
C GLU A 345 3.17 -24.78 21.49
N GLU A 346 3.56 -23.64 20.92
CA GLU A 346 2.93 -22.35 21.22
C GLU A 346 1.45 -22.32 20.83
N VAL A 347 1.10 -22.88 19.65
CA VAL A 347 -0.31 -22.99 19.23
C VAL A 347 -1.10 -23.92 20.16
N ARG A 348 -0.53 -25.06 20.59
CA ARG A 348 -1.15 -25.98 21.56
C ARG A 348 -1.43 -25.28 22.90
N LYS A 349 -0.48 -24.48 23.41
CA LYS A 349 -0.68 -23.67 24.63
C LYS A 349 -1.82 -22.67 24.45
N ALA A 350 -1.89 -21.99 23.30
CA ALA A 350 -2.96 -21.06 22.99
C ALA A 350 -4.32 -21.77 22.91
N VAL A 351 -4.40 -22.93 22.25
CA VAL A 351 -5.63 -23.75 22.23
C VAL A 351 -6.06 -24.17 23.62
N LYS A 352 -5.11 -24.59 24.48
CA LYS A 352 -5.42 -24.92 25.87
C LYS A 352 -5.99 -23.74 26.65
N ALA A 353 -5.48 -22.54 26.43
CA ALA A 353 -6.02 -21.32 27.03
C ALA A 353 -7.43 -21.01 26.49
N LEU A 354 -7.65 -21.06 25.19
CA LEU A 354 -8.96 -20.83 24.56
C LEU A 354 -10.02 -21.81 25.08
N ARG A 355 -9.66 -23.07 25.32
CA ARG A 355 -10.56 -24.12 25.84
C ARG A 355 -10.98 -23.92 27.28
N THR A 356 -10.47 -22.96 28.00
CA THR A 356 -11.00 -22.61 29.34
C THR A 356 -12.38 -21.98 29.27
N SER A 357 -12.76 -21.38 28.14
CA SER A 357 -14.08 -20.76 27.92
C SER A 357 -14.72 -21.13 26.57
N SER A 358 -14.14 -22.09 25.86
CA SER A 358 -14.61 -22.52 24.53
C SER A 358 -14.63 -24.04 24.45
N GLU A 359 -15.66 -24.57 23.80
CA GLU A 359 -15.80 -25.99 23.47
C GLU A 359 -15.00 -26.34 22.21
N LEU A 360 -14.32 -27.48 22.20
CA LEU A 360 -13.67 -28.04 21.00
C LEU A 360 -14.75 -28.76 20.17
N VAL A 361 -15.08 -28.24 19.00
CA VAL A 361 -16.10 -28.82 18.12
C VAL A 361 -15.50 -29.59 16.93
N PHE A 362 -14.24 -29.33 16.58
CA PHE A 362 -13.54 -30.10 15.54
C PHE A 362 -12.02 -30.07 15.72
N GLY A 363 -11.38 -31.17 15.32
CA GLY A 363 -9.93 -31.37 15.32
C GLY A 363 -9.40 -31.96 16.62
N ASP A 364 -8.09 -32.25 16.62
CA ASP A 364 -7.38 -32.75 17.80
C ASP A 364 -6.05 -32.00 17.92
N PRO A 365 -5.79 -31.26 19.02
CA PRO A 365 -4.55 -30.53 19.21
C PRO A 365 -3.29 -31.40 19.27
N GLU A 366 -3.45 -32.68 19.68
CA GLU A 366 -2.33 -33.59 19.90
C GLU A 366 -2.11 -34.56 18.74
N ARG A 367 -3.12 -34.81 17.91
CA ARG A 367 -3.07 -35.82 16.84
C ARG A 367 -3.49 -35.24 15.51
N VAL A 368 -2.78 -35.67 14.46
CA VAL A 368 -3.10 -35.30 13.07
C VAL A 368 -2.74 -36.46 12.15
N GLU A 369 -3.59 -36.75 11.19
CA GLU A 369 -3.28 -37.65 10.08
C GLU A 369 -2.48 -36.87 9.03
N VAL A 370 -1.35 -37.42 8.62
CA VAL A 370 -0.39 -36.74 7.73
C VAL A 370 -0.20 -37.54 6.43
N THR A 371 -0.25 -36.86 5.30
CA THR A 371 -0.06 -37.42 3.97
C THR A 371 1.34 -37.12 3.47
N GLY A 372 2.12 -38.17 3.14
CA GLY A 372 3.43 -38.01 2.51
C GLY A 372 4.58 -37.56 3.41
N ALA A 373 4.35 -37.51 4.73
CA ALA A 373 5.36 -37.17 5.73
C ALA A 373 5.12 -37.92 7.04
N ASP A 374 6.05 -37.80 8.00
CA ASP A 374 5.92 -38.37 9.32
C ASP A 374 5.41 -37.28 10.32
N ALA A 375 4.30 -37.59 10.99
CA ALA A 375 3.66 -36.69 11.94
C ALA A 375 4.51 -36.34 13.18
N GLU A 376 5.46 -37.21 13.57
CA GLU A 376 6.29 -37.02 14.75
C GLU A 376 7.52 -36.13 14.43
N SER A 377 8.13 -36.30 13.27
CA SER A 377 9.30 -35.54 12.85
C SER A 377 8.95 -34.14 12.31
N GLY A 378 7.82 -33.99 11.62
CA GLY A 378 7.35 -32.72 11.11
C GLY A 378 6.52 -31.91 12.14
N ALA A 379 6.34 -30.64 11.88
CA ALA A 379 5.57 -29.72 12.75
C ALA A 379 4.09 -29.65 12.37
N PHE A 380 3.46 -30.80 12.08
CA PHE A 380 2.08 -30.87 11.64
C PHE A 380 1.07 -30.70 12.78
N MET A 381 -0.09 -30.13 12.46
CA MET A 381 -1.21 -29.94 13.40
C MET A 381 -2.55 -30.06 12.67
N SER A 382 -3.57 -30.62 13.33
CA SER A 382 -4.94 -30.63 12.84
C SER A 382 -5.52 -29.21 12.79
N PRO A 383 -6.40 -28.85 11.84
CA PRO A 383 -7.25 -27.69 11.97
C PRO A 383 -8.13 -27.81 13.22
N ILE A 384 -8.25 -26.73 13.98
CA ILE A 384 -8.97 -26.68 15.27
C ILE A 384 -10.12 -25.67 15.16
N LEU A 385 -11.35 -26.13 15.40
CA LEU A 385 -12.52 -25.28 15.49
C LEU A 385 -13.05 -25.31 16.92
N LEU A 386 -13.21 -24.14 17.49
CA LEU A 386 -13.76 -23.92 18.83
C LEU A 386 -15.11 -23.21 18.72
N ARG A 387 -15.95 -23.33 19.74
CA ARG A 387 -17.18 -22.56 19.90
C ARG A 387 -17.21 -21.96 21.30
N ALA A 388 -17.54 -20.69 21.40
CA ALA A 388 -17.59 -19.95 22.63
C ALA A 388 -18.92 -19.18 22.77
N GLU A 389 -19.38 -18.98 24.00
CA GLU A 389 -20.46 -18.07 24.30
C GLU A 389 -20.03 -16.61 24.10
N PRO A 390 -20.96 -15.69 23.77
CA PRO A 390 -20.63 -14.28 23.51
C PRO A 390 -19.89 -13.58 24.66
N GLY A 391 -20.12 -14.04 25.90
CA GLY A 391 -19.48 -13.54 27.11
C GLY A 391 -18.04 -14.00 27.35
N ALA A 392 -17.57 -15.02 26.63
CA ALA A 392 -16.21 -15.56 26.78
C ALA A 392 -15.14 -14.47 26.55
N LYS A 393 -14.07 -14.54 27.33
CA LYS A 393 -12.99 -13.55 27.28
C LYS A 393 -11.86 -14.00 26.35
N GLU A 394 -11.44 -15.24 26.48
CA GLU A 394 -10.26 -15.80 25.83
C GLU A 394 -10.24 -15.66 24.31
N PRO A 395 -11.38 -15.84 23.57
CA PRO A 395 -11.38 -15.63 22.12
C PRO A 395 -11.07 -14.20 21.68
N HIS A 396 -11.19 -13.23 22.61
CA HIS A 396 -10.89 -11.83 22.38
C HIS A 396 -9.52 -11.40 22.92
N ASP A 397 -8.80 -12.28 23.63
CA ASP A 397 -7.51 -11.98 24.25
C ASP A 397 -6.36 -12.82 23.72
N VAL A 398 -6.63 -14.08 23.32
CA VAL A 398 -5.60 -15.07 22.96
C VAL A 398 -5.52 -15.24 21.44
N GLU A 399 -4.36 -14.93 20.87
CA GLU A 399 -4.05 -15.27 19.48
C GLU A 399 -3.38 -16.64 19.40
N ALA A 400 -4.05 -17.60 18.75
CA ALA A 400 -3.45 -18.87 18.37
C ALA A 400 -2.90 -18.74 16.92
N PHE A 401 -1.59 -18.50 16.77
CA PHE A 401 -0.98 -18.26 15.46
C PHE A 401 -0.75 -19.58 14.70
N GLY A 402 -1.86 -20.24 14.36
CA GLY A 402 -1.95 -21.54 13.72
C GLY A 402 -3.36 -21.77 13.14
N PRO A 403 -3.71 -23.01 12.75
CA PRO A 403 -4.97 -23.35 12.09
C PRO A 403 -6.15 -23.41 13.07
N VAL A 404 -6.41 -22.31 13.77
CA VAL A 404 -7.38 -22.24 14.88
C VAL A 404 -8.34 -21.08 14.67
N SER A 405 -9.65 -21.36 14.78
CA SER A 405 -10.72 -20.33 14.79
C SER A 405 -11.77 -20.67 15.84
N THR A 406 -12.43 -19.62 16.36
CA THR A 406 -13.51 -19.75 17.38
C THR A 406 -14.80 -19.14 16.85
N ILE A 407 -15.90 -19.92 16.85
CA ILE A 407 -17.25 -19.45 16.54
C ILE A 407 -17.80 -18.73 17.76
N ILE A 408 -18.40 -17.56 17.55
CA ILE A 408 -19.06 -16.72 18.55
C ILE A 408 -20.38 -16.26 17.96
N THR A 409 -21.48 -16.33 18.73
CA THR A 409 -22.80 -15.97 18.24
C THR A 409 -23.21 -14.56 18.62
N TYR A 410 -24.15 -13.99 17.88
CA TYR A 410 -24.81 -12.72 18.17
C TYR A 410 -26.31 -12.78 17.85
N ASP A 411 -27.12 -11.96 18.50
CA ASP A 411 -28.56 -11.85 18.26
C ASP A 411 -28.93 -10.57 17.48
N THR A 412 -28.13 -9.49 17.61
CA THR A 412 -28.35 -8.21 16.94
C THR A 412 -27.08 -7.74 16.20
N VAL A 413 -27.24 -6.95 15.15
CA VAL A 413 -26.11 -6.36 14.41
C VAL A 413 -25.23 -5.53 15.33
N GLY A 414 -25.81 -4.78 16.27
CA GLY A 414 -25.07 -4.03 17.28
C GLY A 414 -24.15 -4.92 18.13
N GLU A 415 -24.62 -6.10 18.56
CA GLU A 415 -23.78 -7.08 19.28
C GLU A 415 -22.63 -7.61 18.41
N ALA A 416 -22.88 -7.85 17.11
CA ALA A 416 -21.79 -8.25 16.19
C ALA A 416 -20.68 -7.18 16.11
N VAL A 417 -21.07 -5.90 16.07
CA VAL A 417 -20.14 -4.75 16.10
C VAL A 417 -19.37 -4.72 17.43
N GLU A 418 -20.04 -4.91 18.56
CA GLU A 418 -19.40 -4.96 19.89
C GLU A 418 -18.42 -6.13 20.00
N LEU A 419 -18.80 -7.33 19.54
CA LEU A 419 -17.91 -8.50 19.51
C LEU A 419 -16.67 -8.26 18.64
N ALA A 420 -16.84 -7.59 17.50
CA ALA A 420 -15.69 -7.21 16.67
C ALA A 420 -14.74 -6.26 17.42
N ALA A 421 -15.29 -5.22 18.07
CA ALA A 421 -14.55 -4.22 18.84
C ALA A 421 -13.78 -4.83 20.03
N ARG A 422 -14.29 -5.90 20.66
CA ARG A 422 -13.62 -6.60 21.77
C ARG A 422 -12.24 -7.17 21.41
N GLY A 423 -11.92 -7.31 20.11
CA GLY A 423 -10.56 -7.62 19.68
C GLY A 423 -9.55 -6.49 19.92
N GLN A 424 -9.99 -5.30 20.30
CA GLN A 424 -9.15 -4.12 20.63
C GLN A 424 -8.19 -3.68 19.52
N GLY A 425 -8.54 -3.93 18.29
CA GLY A 425 -7.75 -3.63 17.11
C GLY A 425 -7.35 -4.89 16.34
N SER A 426 -7.52 -4.83 15.02
CA SER A 426 -7.22 -5.92 14.10
C SER A 426 -6.70 -5.39 12.78
N LEU A 427 -5.93 -6.21 12.08
CA LEU A 427 -5.44 -5.89 10.72
C LEU A 427 -6.58 -5.89 9.72
N VAL A 428 -7.48 -6.88 9.81
CA VAL A 428 -8.59 -7.03 8.88
C VAL A 428 -9.84 -7.56 9.56
N GLY A 429 -10.99 -7.05 9.13
CA GLY A 429 -12.30 -7.63 9.34
C GLY A 429 -12.95 -8.01 8.02
N SER A 430 -13.91 -8.92 8.02
CA SER A 430 -14.79 -9.13 6.87
C SER A 430 -16.25 -9.27 7.29
N LEU A 431 -17.12 -8.89 6.36
CA LEU A 431 -18.55 -9.05 6.45
C LEU A 431 -19.03 -9.74 5.19
N VAL A 432 -19.85 -10.79 5.35
CA VAL A 432 -20.54 -11.43 4.23
C VAL A 432 -22.03 -11.17 4.39
N THR A 433 -22.61 -10.38 3.51
CA THR A 433 -24.01 -9.95 3.51
C THR A 433 -24.41 -9.49 2.11
N ASN A 434 -25.71 -9.56 1.80
CA ASN A 434 -26.30 -8.95 0.61
C ASN A 434 -27.25 -7.79 0.96
N ASP A 435 -27.26 -7.37 2.21
CA ASP A 435 -28.07 -6.26 2.75
C ASP A 435 -27.20 -5.00 2.91
N GLU A 436 -27.54 -3.93 2.19
CA GLU A 436 -26.79 -2.68 2.17
C GLU A 436 -26.85 -1.93 3.51
N ASP A 437 -27.96 -2.01 4.24
CA ASP A 437 -28.11 -1.36 5.54
C ASP A 437 -27.26 -2.08 6.60
N VAL A 438 -27.27 -3.42 6.60
CA VAL A 438 -26.37 -4.23 7.42
C VAL A 438 -24.90 -3.92 7.09
N ALA A 439 -24.56 -3.84 5.81
CA ALA A 439 -23.21 -3.51 5.37
C ALA A 439 -22.76 -2.13 5.90
N ARG A 440 -23.63 -1.12 5.78
CA ARG A 440 -23.36 0.23 6.28
C ARG A 440 -23.16 0.26 7.80
N GLU A 441 -24.06 -0.37 8.56
CA GLU A 441 -24.01 -0.37 10.03
C GLU A 441 -22.75 -1.08 10.53
N VAL A 442 -22.48 -2.30 10.05
CA VAL A 442 -21.33 -3.09 10.48
C VAL A 442 -20.01 -2.42 10.09
N VAL A 443 -19.88 -1.96 8.84
CA VAL A 443 -18.62 -1.35 8.37
C VAL A 443 -18.32 -0.07 9.15
N LEU A 444 -19.28 0.84 9.29
CA LEU A 444 -19.05 2.09 10.02
C LEU A 444 -18.83 1.86 11.52
N GLY A 445 -19.50 0.86 12.12
CA GLY A 445 -19.32 0.51 13.52
C GLY A 445 -17.98 -0.17 13.82
N THR A 446 -17.45 -0.95 12.88
CA THR A 446 -16.21 -1.72 13.08
C THR A 446 -14.96 -1.06 12.50
N ALA A 447 -15.09 -0.09 11.58
CA ALA A 447 -13.96 0.60 10.96
C ALA A 447 -12.92 1.18 11.95
N PRO A 448 -13.30 1.77 13.09
CA PRO A 448 -12.33 2.26 14.08
C PRO A 448 -11.41 1.20 14.67
N TRP A 449 -11.80 -0.08 14.55
CA TRP A 449 -11.10 -1.23 15.15
C TRP A 449 -10.32 -2.07 14.12
N HIS A 450 -10.35 -1.70 12.83
CA HIS A 450 -9.73 -2.50 11.77
C HIS A 450 -8.89 -1.62 10.84
N GLY A 451 -7.77 -2.13 10.39
CA GLY A 451 -6.99 -1.47 9.33
C GLY A 451 -7.62 -1.61 7.96
N ARG A 452 -8.33 -2.73 7.71
CA ARG A 452 -9.02 -3.02 6.45
C ARG A 452 -10.29 -3.82 6.73
N ILE A 453 -11.35 -3.57 5.96
CA ILE A 453 -12.59 -4.34 6.00
C ILE A 453 -12.91 -4.82 4.58
N LEU A 454 -13.16 -6.13 4.44
CA LEU A 454 -13.71 -6.73 3.23
C LEU A 454 -15.21 -6.90 3.39
N VAL A 455 -15.99 -6.36 2.47
CA VAL A 455 -17.42 -6.72 2.32
C VAL A 455 -17.50 -7.64 1.11
N LEU A 456 -18.15 -8.78 1.27
CA LEU A 456 -18.21 -9.84 0.25
C LEU A 456 -19.65 -10.31 0.08
N ASN A 457 -20.09 -10.40 -1.18
CA ASN A 457 -21.37 -10.97 -1.56
C ASN A 457 -21.26 -11.74 -2.89
N ARG A 458 -22.40 -12.14 -3.46
CA ARG A 458 -22.46 -12.88 -4.75
C ARG A 458 -21.90 -12.10 -5.94
N ASP A 459 -21.93 -10.78 -5.89
CA ASP A 459 -21.57 -9.93 -7.02
C ASP A 459 -20.04 -9.84 -7.21
N ASP A 460 -19.29 -9.76 -6.12
CA ASP A 460 -17.83 -9.67 -6.15
C ASP A 460 -17.09 -10.98 -5.85
N ALA A 461 -17.83 -12.05 -5.58
CA ALA A 461 -17.29 -13.36 -5.14
C ALA A 461 -16.22 -13.96 -6.08
N LYS A 462 -16.30 -13.69 -7.39
CA LYS A 462 -15.36 -14.20 -8.40
C LYS A 462 -14.10 -13.34 -8.53
N GLU A 463 -14.23 -12.04 -8.28
CA GLU A 463 -13.17 -11.04 -8.46
C GLU A 463 -12.41 -10.76 -7.15
N SER A 464 -13.05 -11.00 -6.00
CA SER A 464 -12.47 -10.78 -4.68
C SER A 464 -11.23 -11.61 -4.44
N THR A 465 -10.19 -10.99 -3.90
CA THR A 465 -8.96 -11.66 -3.45
C THR A 465 -9.11 -12.35 -2.09
N GLY A 466 -10.24 -12.16 -1.41
CA GLY A 466 -10.57 -12.75 -0.12
C GLY A 466 -10.05 -11.98 1.09
N HIS A 467 -10.48 -12.44 2.27
CA HIS A 467 -10.24 -11.80 3.56
C HIS A 467 -8.76 -11.54 3.84
N GLY A 468 -7.94 -12.56 3.66
CA GLY A 468 -6.55 -12.57 4.12
C GLY A 468 -5.53 -12.03 3.13
N SER A 469 -5.93 -11.38 2.03
CA SER A 469 -5.01 -10.89 0.99
C SER A 469 -4.76 -9.39 1.14
N PRO A 470 -3.64 -8.95 1.73
CA PRO A 470 -3.28 -7.53 1.73
C PRO A 470 -2.79 -7.14 0.34
N LEU A 471 -3.44 -6.15 -0.24
CA LEU A 471 -3.08 -5.64 -1.56
C LEU A 471 -2.09 -4.46 -1.42
N PRO A 472 -1.04 -4.37 -2.26
CA PRO A 472 -0.04 -3.30 -2.16
C PRO A 472 -0.62 -1.89 -2.28
N VAL A 473 -1.79 -1.75 -2.89
CA VAL A 473 -2.48 -0.46 -3.10
C VAL A 473 -3.34 -0.03 -1.91
N LEU A 474 -3.64 -0.96 -0.99
CA LEU A 474 -4.41 -0.71 0.22
C LEU A 474 -3.48 -0.69 1.44
N VAL A 475 -3.85 0.09 2.45
CA VAL A 475 -3.15 0.10 3.73
C VAL A 475 -3.23 -1.28 4.37
N HIS A 476 -2.10 -1.78 4.85
CA HIS A 476 -1.97 -2.94 5.72
C HIS A 476 -1.41 -2.48 7.07
N GLY A 477 -2.09 -2.83 8.12
CA GLY A 477 -1.84 -2.37 9.48
C GLY A 477 -3.14 -2.41 10.26
N GLY A 478 -3.13 -1.98 11.50
CA GLY A 478 -4.35 -1.96 12.30
C GLY A 478 -4.17 -1.21 13.61
N PRO A 479 -5.24 -0.68 14.17
CA PRO A 479 -5.20 0.08 15.41
C PRO A 479 -4.97 -0.81 16.63
N GLY A 480 -4.72 -0.22 17.77
CA GLY A 480 -4.67 -0.86 19.07
C GLY A 480 -3.66 -2.01 19.15
N ARG A 481 -4.12 -3.20 19.55
CA ARG A 481 -3.26 -4.37 19.69
C ARG A 481 -2.61 -4.84 18.39
N ALA A 482 -3.19 -4.56 17.23
CA ALA A 482 -2.59 -4.86 15.93
C ALA A 482 -1.32 -4.06 15.64
N GLY A 483 -0.98 -3.11 16.48
CA GLY A 483 0.30 -2.40 16.47
C GLY A 483 0.20 -0.90 16.26
N GLY A 484 -0.87 -0.39 15.68
CA GLY A 484 -1.01 1.02 15.31
C GLY A 484 -0.15 1.42 14.12
N GLY A 485 0.45 0.45 13.43
CA GLY A 485 1.29 0.67 12.27
C GLY A 485 0.51 0.81 10.97
N GLU A 486 1.19 1.32 9.96
CA GLU A 486 0.65 1.49 8.60
C GLU A 486 1.72 1.07 7.60
N GLU A 487 1.40 0.06 6.77
CA GLU A 487 2.28 -0.47 5.73
C GLU A 487 1.53 -0.53 4.39
N LEU A 488 2.23 -0.77 3.28
CA LEU A 488 1.66 -0.81 1.94
C LEU A 488 0.94 0.50 1.58
N GLY A 489 -0.28 0.46 1.05
CA GLY A 489 -1.07 1.66 0.77
C GLY A 489 -0.63 2.47 -0.45
N GLY A 490 0.19 1.90 -1.34
CA GLY A 490 0.73 2.58 -2.51
C GLY A 490 1.55 3.81 -2.11
N VAL A 491 1.19 4.98 -2.66
CA VAL A 491 1.90 6.24 -2.36
C VAL A 491 1.85 6.63 -0.87
N ARG A 492 0.83 6.18 -0.10
CA ARG A 492 0.78 6.41 1.35
C ARG A 492 1.96 5.76 2.06
N GLY A 493 2.26 4.50 1.71
CA GLY A 493 3.42 3.79 2.25
C GLY A 493 4.76 4.46 1.90
N VAL A 494 4.89 5.00 0.69
CA VAL A 494 6.07 5.80 0.31
C VAL A 494 6.19 7.04 1.19
N LYS A 495 5.10 7.82 1.33
CA LYS A 495 5.05 9.03 2.16
C LYS A 495 5.34 8.74 3.64
N HIS A 496 4.95 7.57 4.15
CA HIS A 496 5.25 7.13 5.52
C HIS A 496 6.76 7.05 5.80
N HIS A 497 7.56 6.70 4.78
CA HIS A 497 9.03 6.64 4.86
C HIS A 497 9.72 7.98 4.55
N MET A 498 8.97 9.06 4.35
CA MET A 498 9.47 10.39 4.03
C MET A 498 9.23 11.38 5.18
N GLN A 499 9.86 12.56 5.08
CA GLN A 499 9.58 13.66 6.00
C GLN A 499 8.65 14.67 5.34
N ARG A 500 7.52 14.95 5.98
CA ARG A 500 6.61 16.04 5.59
C ARG A 500 7.04 17.35 6.26
N THR A 501 7.18 18.40 5.48
CA THR A 501 7.57 19.74 5.95
C THR A 501 6.67 20.79 5.33
N ALA A 502 6.19 21.75 6.12
CA ALA A 502 5.55 22.95 5.62
C ALA A 502 6.62 23.99 5.26
N ILE A 503 6.62 24.44 4.01
CA ILE A 503 7.52 25.50 3.51
C ILE A 503 6.71 26.76 3.34
N GLN A 504 7.20 27.88 3.87
CA GLN A 504 6.57 29.20 3.78
C GLN A 504 7.51 30.17 3.07
N GLY A 505 6.96 31.01 2.19
CA GLY A 505 7.75 32.00 1.49
C GLY A 505 6.99 32.73 0.40
N SER A 506 7.72 33.43 -0.45
CA SER A 506 7.15 33.99 -1.67
C SER A 506 6.91 32.90 -2.70
N PRO A 507 5.94 33.05 -3.62
CA PRO A 507 5.68 32.10 -4.68
C PRO A 507 6.94 31.73 -5.48
N ASP A 508 7.78 32.70 -5.85
CA ASP A 508 9.03 32.47 -6.57
C ASP A 508 10.00 31.53 -5.84
N MET A 509 10.11 31.68 -4.51
CA MET A 509 10.97 30.82 -3.70
C MET A 509 10.41 29.41 -3.61
N LEU A 510 9.10 29.25 -3.46
CA LEU A 510 8.47 27.93 -3.44
C LEU A 510 8.65 27.23 -4.81
N THR A 511 8.48 27.97 -5.90
CA THR A 511 8.74 27.46 -7.25
C THR A 511 10.17 26.96 -7.40
N ALA A 512 11.14 27.73 -6.96
CA ALA A 512 12.58 27.37 -7.03
C ALA A 512 12.89 26.12 -6.19
N ILE A 513 12.28 25.98 -5.00
CA ILE A 513 12.51 24.85 -4.09
C ILE A 513 11.83 23.58 -4.60
N THR A 514 10.62 23.68 -5.14
CA THR A 514 9.81 22.51 -5.49
C THR A 514 9.98 22.05 -6.93
N GLY A 515 10.49 22.90 -7.82
CA GLY A 515 10.50 22.65 -9.26
C GLY A 515 9.10 22.63 -9.89
N HIS A 516 8.12 23.21 -9.20
CA HIS A 516 6.72 23.28 -9.61
C HIS A 516 6.26 24.73 -9.55
N TRP A 517 5.70 25.29 -10.64
CA TRP A 517 5.27 26.68 -10.65
C TRP A 517 4.15 26.91 -9.63
N THR A 518 4.38 27.87 -8.77
CA THR A 518 3.45 28.25 -7.70
C THR A 518 2.66 29.47 -8.14
N THR A 519 1.34 29.44 -7.97
CA THR A 519 0.46 30.58 -8.30
C THR A 519 0.96 31.85 -7.64
N GLY A 520 1.14 32.91 -8.45
CA GLY A 520 1.73 34.18 -8.00
C GLY A 520 3.23 34.31 -8.28
N SER A 521 3.90 33.24 -8.74
CA SER A 521 5.31 33.33 -9.21
C SER A 521 5.41 34.10 -10.52
N ARG A 522 6.63 34.57 -10.80
CA ARG A 522 6.97 35.22 -12.06
C ARG A 522 6.63 34.33 -13.25
N ARG A 523 6.14 34.96 -14.30
CA ARG A 523 5.84 34.33 -15.59
C ARG A 523 6.89 34.77 -16.62
N ALA A 524 7.38 33.82 -17.40
CA ALA A 524 8.32 34.07 -18.50
C ALA A 524 7.51 34.13 -19.81
N ILE A 525 7.22 35.34 -20.28
CA ILE A 525 6.61 35.57 -21.59
C ILE A 525 7.76 35.90 -22.57
N GLY A 526 8.02 35.02 -23.51
CA GLY A 526 9.08 35.15 -24.52
C GLY A 526 8.52 35.31 -25.93
N ASP A 527 9.39 35.56 -26.88
CA ASP A 527 9.06 35.71 -28.31
C ASP A 527 8.65 34.36 -28.95
N VAL A 528 9.14 33.23 -28.39
CA VAL A 528 8.82 31.88 -28.87
C VAL A 528 7.62 31.35 -28.09
N HIS A 529 6.58 30.95 -28.83
CA HIS A 529 5.41 30.33 -28.25
C HIS A 529 5.81 29.03 -27.49
N PRO A 530 5.44 28.85 -26.21
CA PRO A 530 5.83 27.69 -25.44
C PRO A 530 5.46 26.33 -26.06
N PHE A 531 4.41 26.25 -26.87
CA PHE A 531 4.08 25.04 -27.64
C PHE A 531 5.04 24.71 -28.79
N ARG A 532 5.98 25.59 -29.07
CA ARG A 532 7.11 25.38 -30.01
C ARG A 532 8.35 24.84 -29.35
N LYS A 533 8.37 24.78 -28.02
CA LYS A 533 9.49 24.26 -27.22
C LYS A 533 9.26 22.78 -26.92
N ASP A 534 10.27 21.97 -27.16
CA ASP A 534 10.32 20.60 -26.66
C ASP A 534 10.68 20.55 -25.17
N LEU A 535 10.79 19.35 -24.57
CA LEU A 535 11.08 19.23 -23.13
C LEU A 535 12.50 19.67 -22.75
N THR A 536 13.42 19.78 -23.70
CA THR A 536 14.80 20.27 -23.45
C THR A 536 14.83 21.79 -23.36
N GLU A 537 13.91 22.46 -24.03
CA GLU A 537 13.81 23.92 -24.14
C GLU A 537 12.78 24.52 -23.17
N LEU A 538 11.69 23.79 -22.91
CA LEU A 538 10.60 24.25 -22.05
C LEU A 538 11.06 24.40 -20.60
N ARG A 539 10.63 25.47 -19.95
CA ARG A 539 10.95 25.77 -18.54
C ARG A 539 9.68 26.03 -17.74
N ILE A 540 9.72 25.70 -16.45
CA ILE A 540 8.69 26.07 -15.49
C ILE A 540 8.51 27.58 -15.48
N GLY A 541 7.27 28.05 -15.61
CA GLY A 541 6.94 29.46 -15.73
C GLY A 541 6.87 30.02 -17.15
N ASP A 542 7.28 29.26 -18.18
CA ASP A 542 7.05 29.66 -19.57
C ASP A 542 5.55 29.88 -19.80
N THR A 543 5.18 31.03 -20.33
CA THR A 543 3.81 31.53 -20.33
C THR A 543 3.36 32.04 -21.69
N ILE A 544 2.11 31.74 -22.05
CA ILE A 544 1.36 32.37 -23.12
C ILE A 544 0.35 33.32 -22.50
N ALA A 545 0.34 34.56 -22.98
CA ALA A 545 -0.77 35.49 -22.77
C ALA A 545 -1.48 35.67 -24.11
N SER A 546 -2.75 35.28 -24.18
CA SER A 546 -3.52 35.31 -25.44
C SER A 546 -3.95 36.72 -25.82
N ALA A 547 -4.39 36.87 -27.09
CA ALA A 547 -5.21 37.99 -27.49
C ALA A 547 -6.59 37.94 -26.78
N GLU A 548 -7.31 39.05 -26.82
CA GLU A 548 -8.67 39.19 -26.32
C GLU A 548 -9.67 38.59 -27.33
N ARG A 549 -10.80 38.04 -26.81
CA ARG A 549 -11.95 37.57 -27.59
C ARG A 549 -13.25 37.98 -26.92
N THR A 550 -14.12 38.63 -27.66
CA THR A 550 -15.51 38.88 -27.25
C THR A 550 -16.35 37.62 -27.37
N VAL A 551 -17.09 37.27 -26.33
CA VAL A 551 -18.04 36.15 -26.30
C VAL A 551 -19.40 36.69 -26.75
N THR A 552 -19.75 36.48 -27.99
CA THR A 552 -20.98 37.05 -28.59
C THR A 552 -22.20 36.18 -28.31
N ARG A 553 -23.38 36.74 -28.42
CA ARG A 553 -24.64 36.00 -28.38
C ARG A 553 -24.65 34.86 -29.43
N ALA A 554 -24.13 35.13 -30.62
CA ALA A 554 -24.06 34.12 -31.69
C ALA A 554 -23.16 32.92 -31.30
N ASP A 555 -22.07 33.14 -30.54
CA ASP A 555 -21.23 32.05 -30.02
C ASP A 555 -22.03 31.17 -29.04
N ILE A 556 -22.83 31.79 -28.16
CA ILE A 556 -23.64 31.11 -27.14
C ILE A 556 -24.75 30.29 -27.83
N ASP A 557 -25.49 30.91 -28.74
CA ASP A 557 -26.60 30.26 -29.49
C ASP A 557 -26.07 29.11 -30.34
N HIS A 558 -24.96 29.31 -31.05
CA HIS A 558 -24.32 28.26 -31.84
C HIS A 558 -23.85 27.08 -30.96
N PHE A 559 -23.27 27.35 -29.82
CA PHE A 559 -22.81 26.31 -28.90
C PHE A 559 -23.99 25.53 -28.32
N ALA A 560 -25.09 26.20 -27.96
CA ALA A 560 -26.33 25.56 -27.53
C ALA A 560 -26.92 24.64 -28.61
N GLU A 561 -26.99 25.12 -29.86
CA GLU A 561 -27.49 24.32 -31.01
C GLU A 561 -26.57 23.12 -31.29
N PHE A 562 -25.25 23.35 -31.32
CA PHE A 562 -24.26 22.33 -31.66
C PHE A 562 -24.18 21.22 -30.61
N THR A 563 -24.27 21.57 -29.34
CA THR A 563 -24.10 20.61 -28.21
C THR A 563 -25.44 20.04 -27.72
N GLY A 564 -26.55 20.72 -27.96
CA GLY A 564 -27.86 20.41 -27.39
C GLY A 564 -28.03 20.91 -25.94
N ASP A 565 -27.03 21.64 -25.37
CA ASP A 565 -27.14 22.25 -24.05
C ASP A 565 -27.96 23.53 -24.11
N THR A 566 -29.27 23.35 -24.01
CA THR A 566 -30.28 24.42 -24.08
C THR A 566 -30.76 24.83 -22.68
N PHE A 567 -29.91 24.70 -21.64
CA PHE A 567 -30.26 25.15 -20.31
C PHE A 567 -30.66 26.64 -20.34
N TYR A 568 -31.74 26.99 -19.62
CA TYR A 568 -32.38 28.31 -19.71
C TYR A 568 -31.42 29.50 -19.51
N ALA A 569 -30.37 29.34 -18.68
CA ALA A 569 -29.38 30.38 -18.47
C ALA A 569 -28.64 30.84 -19.73
N HIS A 570 -28.63 29.99 -20.76
CA HIS A 570 -27.98 30.23 -22.07
C HIS A 570 -28.95 30.63 -23.18
N THR A 571 -30.24 30.31 -23.02
CA THR A 571 -31.20 30.37 -24.13
C THR A 571 -32.48 31.18 -23.86
N ASP A 572 -32.84 31.35 -22.58
CA ASP A 572 -34.06 32.08 -22.16
C ASP A 572 -33.68 33.35 -21.42
N GLU A 573 -33.82 34.49 -22.10
CA GLU A 573 -33.41 35.79 -21.64
C GLU A 573 -34.20 36.26 -20.38
N GLU A 574 -35.52 35.98 -20.36
CA GLU A 574 -36.38 36.36 -19.22
C GLU A 574 -36.05 35.53 -17.98
N ALA A 575 -35.94 34.23 -18.14
CA ALA A 575 -35.60 33.34 -17.02
C ALA A 575 -34.15 33.55 -16.51
N ALA A 576 -33.19 33.78 -17.41
CA ALA A 576 -31.81 34.09 -17.05
C ALA A 576 -31.70 35.43 -16.33
N ALA A 577 -32.42 36.47 -16.75
CA ALA A 577 -32.45 37.77 -16.10
C ALA A 577 -33.11 37.73 -14.72
N ALA A 578 -34.14 36.87 -14.55
CA ALA A 578 -34.82 36.69 -13.27
C ALA A 578 -33.97 35.97 -12.22
N ASN A 579 -32.94 35.19 -12.65
CA ASN A 579 -32.05 34.48 -11.72
C ASN A 579 -30.93 35.43 -11.22
N PRO A 580 -30.86 35.71 -9.88
CA PRO A 580 -29.88 36.64 -9.34
C PRO A 580 -28.41 36.16 -9.50
N LEU A 581 -28.15 34.89 -9.76
CA LEU A 581 -26.80 34.35 -10.02
C LEU A 581 -26.31 34.75 -11.42
N PHE A 582 -27.20 34.84 -12.40
CA PHE A 582 -26.86 35.12 -13.79
C PHE A 582 -27.13 36.58 -14.17
N GLY A 583 -28.33 37.10 -13.86
CA GLY A 583 -28.72 38.48 -14.18
C GLY A 583 -28.71 38.81 -15.68
N GLY A 584 -29.02 37.82 -16.51
CA GLY A 584 -29.00 37.84 -17.97
C GLY A 584 -28.38 36.59 -18.58
N ILE A 585 -28.36 36.49 -19.89
CA ILE A 585 -27.75 35.36 -20.63
C ILE A 585 -26.26 35.23 -20.29
N VAL A 586 -25.83 34.01 -20.01
CA VAL A 586 -24.43 33.67 -19.73
C VAL A 586 -23.92 32.59 -20.67
N ALA A 587 -22.65 32.62 -21.00
CA ALA A 587 -22.00 31.62 -21.80
C ALA A 587 -21.93 30.27 -21.03
N HIS A 588 -22.03 29.17 -21.76
CA HIS A 588 -21.74 27.84 -21.22
C HIS A 588 -20.30 27.79 -20.70
N GLY A 589 -20.09 27.21 -19.55
CA GLY A 589 -18.73 27.04 -19.01
C GLY A 589 -17.80 26.31 -19.98
N TYR A 590 -18.30 25.26 -20.65
CA TYR A 590 -17.55 24.52 -21.66
C TYR A 590 -17.26 25.34 -22.93
N LEU A 591 -18.13 26.26 -23.32
CA LEU A 591 -17.84 27.23 -24.39
C LEU A 591 -16.64 28.09 -24.00
N VAL A 592 -16.61 28.62 -22.78
CA VAL A 592 -15.49 29.44 -22.27
C VAL A 592 -14.17 28.68 -22.35
N VAL A 593 -14.14 27.41 -21.88
CA VAL A 593 -12.95 26.55 -21.96
C VAL A 593 -12.54 26.28 -23.41
N SER A 594 -13.50 26.03 -24.30
CA SER A 594 -13.25 25.77 -25.72
C SER A 594 -12.68 26.99 -26.43
N LEU A 595 -13.23 28.18 -26.16
CA LEU A 595 -12.70 29.46 -26.67
C LEU A 595 -11.29 29.74 -26.16
N ALA A 596 -11.04 29.49 -24.86
CA ALA A 596 -9.71 29.63 -24.26
C ALA A 596 -8.70 28.70 -24.92
N ALA A 597 -9.09 27.44 -25.24
CA ALA A 597 -8.22 26.52 -25.96
C ALA A 597 -7.83 27.06 -27.35
N GLY A 598 -8.78 27.65 -28.09
CA GLY A 598 -8.50 28.32 -29.36
C GLY A 598 -7.58 29.54 -29.23
N LEU A 599 -7.57 30.20 -28.07
CA LEU A 599 -6.75 31.39 -27.82
C LEU A 599 -5.29 31.05 -27.47
N PHE A 600 -5.02 29.94 -26.84
CA PHE A 600 -3.65 29.57 -26.45
C PHE A 600 -2.96 28.56 -27.38
N VAL A 601 -3.67 27.96 -28.33
CA VAL A 601 -3.06 26.95 -29.22
C VAL A 601 -2.15 27.60 -30.27
N ASP A 602 -1.01 26.95 -30.55
CA ASP A 602 -0.27 27.17 -31.78
C ASP A 602 -0.75 26.15 -32.83
N PRO A 603 -1.35 26.59 -33.94
CA PRO A 603 -2.01 25.69 -34.89
C PRO A 603 -1.04 24.87 -35.76
N ALA A 604 0.24 25.23 -35.82
CA ALA A 604 1.18 24.53 -36.66
C ALA A 604 1.77 23.28 -35.95
N PRO A 605 2.13 22.23 -36.72
CA PRO A 605 2.81 21.07 -36.14
C PRO A 605 4.03 21.44 -35.32
N GLY A 606 4.16 20.88 -34.14
CA GLY A 606 5.24 21.19 -33.19
C GLY A 606 5.44 20.12 -32.14
N PRO A 607 6.26 20.40 -31.10
CA PRO A 607 6.57 19.45 -30.04
C PRO A 607 5.38 19.01 -29.19
N VAL A 608 4.32 19.81 -29.11
CA VAL A 608 3.08 19.40 -28.43
C VAL A 608 2.34 18.38 -29.28
N LEU A 609 2.28 17.14 -28.78
CA LEU A 609 1.77 15.97 -29.49
C LEU A 609 0.26 15.79 -29.30
N ALA A 610 -0.24 16.08 -28.12
CA ALA A 610 -1.66 15.94 -27.78
C ALA A 610 -2.01 16.74 -26.52
N ASN A 611 -3.27 17.20 -26.44
CA ASN A 611 -3.93 17.55 -25.20
C ASN A 611 -4.73 16.31 -24.77
N PHE A 612 -4.46 15.76 -23.58
CA PHE A 612 -5.05 14.51 -23.12
C PHE A 612 -5.94 14.66 -21.88
N GLY A 613 -6.03 15.88 -21.34
CA GLY A 613 -6.87 16.08 -20.17
C GLY A 613 -6.95 17.50 -19.66
N VAL A 614 -7.92 17.71 -18.79
CA VAL A 614 -8.14 18.92 -18.00
C VAL A 614 -8.38 18.51 -16.57
N ASP A 615 -7.62 19.08 -15.64
CA ASP A 615 -7.77 18.87 -14.20
C ASP A 615 -8.20 20.16 -13.48
N HIS A 616 -8.79 20.01 -12.30
CA HIS A 616 -9.10 21.11 -11.37
C HIS A 616 -9.96 22.24 -11.97
N LEU A 617 -10.77 21.95 -12.99
CA LEU A 617 -11.63 22.96 -13.61
C LEU A 617 -12.62 23.56 -12.61
N ARG A 618 -12.61 24.89 -12.55
CA ARG A 618 -13.56 25.70 -11.77
C ARG A 618 -14.03 26.89 -12.60
N PHE A 619 -15.33 27.09 -12.65
CA PHE A 619 -15.97 28.32 -13.13
C PHE A 619 -16.19 29.21 -11.89
N LEU A 620 -15.62 30.40 -11.91
CA LEU A 620 -15.60 31.31 -10.75
C LEU A 620 -16.67 32.38 -10.85
N THR A 621 -16.85 32.97 -12.05
CA THR A 621 -17.81 34.00 -12.34
C THR A 621 -18.48 33.72 -13.69
N PRO A 622 -19.81 33.86 -13.83
CA PRO A 622 -20.49 33.72 -15.10
C PRO A 622 -19.97 34.69 -16.16
N VAL A 623 -19.63 34.20 -17.34
CA VAL A 623 -19.27 35.03 -18.49
C VAL A 623 -20.54 35.43 -19.22
N LYS A 624 -20.86 36.73 -19.23
CA LYS A 624 -22.06 37.26 -19.90
C LYS A 624 -21.85 37.43 -21.40
N GLU A 625 -22.95 37.59 -22.11
CA GLU A 625 -22.95 38.08 -23.49
C GLU A 625 -22.12 39.38 -23.60
N ASP A 626 -21.35 39.51 -24.65
CA ASP A 626 -20.41 40.60 -24.96
C ASP A 626 -19.26 40.80 -23.97
N ALA A 627 -19.07 39.87 -23.00
CA ALA A 627 -17.86 39.87 -22.18
C ALA A 627 -16.64 39.58 -23.04
N VAL A 628 -15.53 40.24 -22.72
CA VAL A 628 -14.25 40.00 -23.38
C VAL A 628 -13.42 39.07 -22.51
N ILE A 629 -12.96 37.97 -23.05
CA ILE A 629 -12.09 37.01 -22.35
C ILE A 629 -10.68 36.98 -22.92
N LYS A 630 -9.71 36.68 -22.09
CA LYS A 630 -8.33 36.31 -22.45
C LYS A 630 -7.86 35.17 -21.58
N VAL A 631 -6.86 34.43 -22.00
CA VAL A 631 -6.29 33.32 -21.23
C VAL A 631 -4.80 33.49 -21.05
N THR A 632 -4.35 33.17 -19.84
CA THR A 632 -2.94 33.02 -19.52
C THR A 632 -2.68 31.56 -19.24
N LEU A 633 -1.75 30.95 -19.96
CA LEU A 633 -1.35 29.55 -19.82
C LEU A 633 0.13 29.47 -19.43
N THR A 634 0.43 28.90 -18.24
CA THR A 634 1.79 28.86 -17.68
C THR A 634 2.24 27.42 -17.44
N ALA A 635 3.45 27.05 -17.89
CA ALA A 635 4.05 25.74 -17.63
C ALA A 635 4.25 25.55 -16.12
N LYS A 636 3.46 24.65 -15.53
CA LYS A 636 3.38 24.43 -14.09
C LYS A 636 4.21 23.26 -13.61
N GLN A 637 4.24 22.19 -14.38
CA GLN A 637 5.01 20.97 -14.09
C GLN A 637 5.43 20.30 -15.38
N ILE A 638 6.68 19.83 -15.43
CA ILE A 638 7.25 19.11 -16.55
C ILE A 638 7.68 17.72 -16.05
N THR A 639 7.16 16.66 -16.66
CA THR A 639 7.40 15.27 -16.24
C THR A 639 7.85 14.44 -17.44
N PRO A 640 9.16 14.38 -17.76
CA PRO A 640 9.66 13.50 -18.81
C PRO A 640 9.36 12.03 -18.51
N ARG A 641 8.86 11.27 -19.47
CA ARG A 641 8.66 9.82 -19.33
C ARG A 641 9.97 9.08 -19.59
N THR A 642 10.31 8.12 -18.75
CA THR A 642 11.60 7.40 -18.84
C THR A 642 11.70 6.51 -20.09
N ASN A 643 10.57 5.91 -20.51
CA ASN A 643 10.52 4.91 -21.58
C ASN A 643 9.71 5.38 -22.81
N ALA A 644 9.74 6.68 -23.10
CA ALA A 644 9.04 7.26 -24.26
C ALA A 644 9.80 8.50 -24.73
N ASP A 645 9.64 8.85 -26.00
CA ASP A 645 10.23 10.03 -26.62
C ASP A 645 9.47 11.31 -26.33
N TYR A 646 8.62 11.29 -25.28
CA TYR A 646 7.82 12.41 -24.82
C TYR A 646 7.71 12.42 -23.31
N GLY A 647 7.16 13.51 -22.78
CA GLY A 647 6.75 13.64 -21.39
C GLY A 647 5.41 14.36 -21.26
N GLU A 648 4.99 14.54 -20.05
CA GLU A 648 3.76 15.25 -19.70
C GLU A 648 4.11 16.65 -19.23
N VAL A 649 3.33 17.63 -19.69
CA VAL A 649 3.39 19.01 -19.20
C VAL A 649 2.01 19.39 -18.67
N ARG A 650 2.00 19.85 -17.43
CA ARG A 650 0.83 20.45 -16.79
C ARG A 650 0.95 21.96 -16.89
N TRP A 651 -0.11 22.59 -17.37
CA TRP A 651 -0.19 24.03 -17.56
C TRP A 651 -1.26 24.61 -16.66
N ASP A 652 -0.95 25.69 -15.94
CA ASP A 652 -1.92 26.50 -15.22
C ASP A 652 -2.64 27.43 -16.21
N ALA A 653 -3.94 27.25 -16.39
CA ALA A 653 -4.77 28.08 -17.24
C ALA A 653 -5.67 28.98 -16.40
N VAL A 654 -5.57 30.29 -16.62
CA VAL A 654 -6.43 31.30 -16.01
C VAL A 654 -7.13 32.07 -17.11
N VAL A 655 -8.45 31.97 -17.18
CA VAL A 655 -9.28 32.79 -18.06
C VAL A 655 -9.76 34.00 -17.26
N THR A 656 -9.51 35.20 -17.77
CA THR A 656 -9.95 36.46 -17.15
C THR A 656 -10.91 37.19 -18.06
N ASP A 657 -11.75 38.04 -17.46
CA ASP A 657 -12.62 38.97 -18.16
C ASP A 657 -11.91 40.31 -18.52
N GLN A 658 -12.66 41.26 -19.05
CA GLN A 658 -12.19 42.61 -19.40
C GLN A 658 -11.68 43.44 -18.21
N ASN A 659 -11.99 43.03 -16.97
CA ASN A 659 -11.55 43.69 -15.73
C ASN A 659 -10.33 42.98 -15.10
N ASP A 660 -9.74 42.01 -15.78
CA ASP A 660 -8.70 41.09 -15.26
C ASP A 660 -9.20 40.20 -14.11
N GLU A 661 -10.52 40.04 -13.93
CA GLU A 661 -11.08 39.13 -12.94
C GLU A 661 -11.12 37.69 -13.49
N ALA A 662 -10.67 36.71 -12.69
CA ALA A 662 -10.68 35.33 -13.11
C ALA A 662 -12.12 34.79 -13.21
N VAL A 663 -12.48 34.29 -14.39
CA VAL A 663 -13.79 33.67 -14.66
C VAL A 663 -13.71 32.15 -14.69
N ALA A 664 -12.55 31.59 -15.06
CA ALA A 664 -12.29 30.15 -14.96
C ALA A 664 -10.82 29.88 -14.69
N THR A 665 -10.56 28.80 -13.95
CA THR A 665 -9.20 28.26 -13.69
C THR A 665 -9.21 26.77 -13.89
N TYR A 666 -8.13 26.22 -14.47
CA TYR A 666 -7.95 24.79 -14.67
C TYR A 666 -6.50 24.45 -15.03
N ASP A 667 -6.14 23.18 -14.92
CA ASP A 667 -4.88 22.69 -15.47
C ASP A 667 -5.12 22.02 -16.83
N VAL A 668 -4.35 22.38 -17.85
CA VAL A 668 -4.29 21.69 -19.15
C VAL A 668 -3.18 20.66 -19.10
N LEU A 669 -3.44 19.45 -19.60
CA LEU A 669 -2.48 18.35 -19.62
C LEU A 669 -2.09 18.04 -21.07
N THR A 670 -0.81 18.22 -21.40
CA THR A 670 -0.31 17.94 -22.75
C THR A 670 0.80 16.91 -22.76
N LEU A 671 0.91 16.16 -23.86
CA LEU A 671 2.08 15.38 -24.17
C LEU A 671 3.01 16.24 -25.06
N VAL A 672 4.30 16.29 -24.70
CA VAL A 672 5.30 17.09 -25.38
C VAL A 672 6.51 16.23 -25.72
N ALA A 673 7.01 16.32 -26.94
CA ALA A 673 8.20 15.59 -27.42
C ALA A 673 9.45 15.98 -26.60
N LYS A 674 10.37 15.03 -26.45
CA LYS A 674 11.63 15.28 -25.70
C LYS A 674 12.61 16.17 -26.45
N GLY A 675 12.54 16.22 -27.76
CA GLY A 675 13.60 16.84 -28.58
C GLY A 675 14.74 15.87 -28.84
N ASP A 676 15.56 16.18 -29.82
CA ASP A 676 16.80 15.46 -30.10
C ASP A 676 17.88 15.92 -29.11
N GLU A 677 18.54 14.97 -28.41
CA GLU A 677 19.70 15.23 -27.54
C GLU A 677 20.93 15.58 -28.35
#